data_4e8207aa80abce7bdabaf7bb91449d95
#
_entry.id   4e8207aa80abce7bdabaf7bb91449d95
#
_cell.length_a   1.000
_cell.length_b   1.000
_cell.length_c   1.000
_cell.angle_alpha   90.00
_cell.angle_beta   90.00
_cell.angle_gamma   90.00
#
_symmetry.space_group_name_H-M   'P 1'
#
loop_
_entity.id
_entity.type
_entity.pdbx_description
1 polymer ?
#
loop_
_entity_poly.entity_id
_entity_poly.type
_entity_poly.pdbx_seq_one_letter_code
_entity_poly.pdbx_strand_id
1 'polypeptide(L)'
;MNYYGILKLDFFNQNEYCSDEYYYINVFIKVIFFVFVVYYQTLNIPIKKLPLDIDNGYNVTGYEENLNFSEYSTDVKVIAFYFPRFQNLSERFRGLKIVLNEWKNINITTLTSNISHHYPRVPGDQLEYLGYYDCRDEEMVQKQVELAKMHGIYGFAIYYYWFAGKKFLDKTADLFLESKVINFPFFLVWRNEDYRRRFLGFENDVFLVQNYSITEYGKFVKDIKKYLISKRYIRIDNKPVFGIFDASTIPSIVKVLQTLRKECRNNGIGEIYLIASSRKVPRASMRLLDAAFELPPLEYYQYRSVRKNKFFYYYSTLLFHTKIPNKKFENYTLYRGNVIEWDNTHVMNTTIICDEFTPEKFYISNKILINWTKQNFNESKRFYFINGWNNWLEGSYLEPDENYGYASINALSKALFNLPYKYKNLSIINLEKGVNIAVQAHVFYEDLINEIINKTNNIPVKFDLYISTNCTEKKIFIEQYVKANSKANSYEISIYKNKGRDMLPLLFQLKNIIHRYKYLCHIHSKKSDPIIYGDIWRQYLYDNLLGSSELISEILHTFEENEKIGFMYPENFYKATRLPFIIHRNFSDYLNYFLNKMFPGRKVGKELKYPIGNMFWARVDAIRQIFSHKFVYMFERNEAESCNITSHGNEVFWLYFVKQNGYFYQTIFNRI
;
A
#
# COMPACT_ATOMS: atom_id res chain seq x y z
N MET A 1 6.88 -34.63 25.63
CA MET A 1 8.22 -34.60 26.24
C MET A 1 8.97 -33.39 25.75
N ASN A 2 9.32 -32.53 26.70
CA ASN A 2 10.31 -31.44 26.62
C ASN A 2 10.10 -30.28 25.67
N TYR A 3 9.41 -29.25 26.15
CA TYR A 3 9.75 -27.85 25.94
C TYR A 3 9.49 -27.08 27.24
N TYR A 4 10.37 -27.26 28.22
CA TYR A 4 10.55 -26.37 29.36
C TYR A 4 12.01 -25.96 29.38
N GLY A 5 12.27 -24.77 28.95
CA GLY A 5 13.57 -24.14 29.05
C GLY A 5 13.54 -22.76 28.43
N ILE A 6 13.84 -21.76 29.27
CA ILE A 6 14.13 -20.37 28.97
C ILE A 6 12.93 -19.42 29.08
N LEU A 7 12.61 -19.10 30.32
CA LEU A 7 12.23 -17.76 30.74
C LEU A 7 12.82 -17.55 32.14
N LYS A 8 14.10 -17.16 32.20
CA LYS A 8 14.64 -16.44 33.33
C LYS A 8 14.13 -15.00 33.23
N LEU A 9 13.18 -14.68 34.07
CA LEU A 9 12.78 -13.30 34.35
C LEU A 9 13.75 -12.79 35.43
N ASP A 10 14.63 -11.90 35.09
CA ASP A 10 15.37 -11.08 36.06
C ASP A 10 14.36 -10.13 36.71
N PHE A 11 13.94 -10.49 37.91
CA PHE A 11 13.32 -9.59 38.89
C PHE A 11 14.39 -9.22 39.89
N PHE A 12 14.74 -7.96 39.96
CA PHE A 12 15.10 -7.16 41.13
C PHE A 12 15.92 -5.95 40.73
N ASN A 13 15.32 -4.81 40.73
CA ASN A 13 15.69 -3.59 41.46
C ASN A 13 15.05 -2.36 40.81
N GLN A 14 14.06 -1.85 41.48
CA GLN A 14 13.95 -0.41 41.83
C GLN A 14 12.72 -0.23 42.73
N ASN A 15 13.01 0.11 43.95
CA ASN A 15 12.04 0.67 44.90
C ASN A 15 11.61 2.04 44.43
N GLU A 16 10.30 2.22 44.24
CA GLU A 16 9.62 3.49 44.56
C GLU A 16 8.11 3.21 44.65
N TYR A 17 7.50 3.76 45.64
CA TYR A 17 6.13 3.59 46.08
C TYR A 17 5.10 3.87 44.98
N CYS A 18 4.38 2.86 44.52
CA CYS A 18 3.06 3.00 43.91
C CYS A 18 2.11 1.96 44.53
N SER A 19 0.91 2.40 44.88
CA SER A 19 -0.09 1.67 45.64
C SER A 19 -0.38 0.27 45.06
N ASP A 20 -0.44 -0.73 45.93
CA ASP A 20 -0.63 -2.16 45.62
C ASP A 20 -1.82 -2.47 44.69
N GLU A 21 -2.84 -1.65 44.68
CA GLU A 21 -4.00 -1.82 43.77
C GLU A 21 -3.66 -1.74 42.28
N TYR A 22 -2.76 -0.87 41.87
CA TYR A 22 -2.35 -0.73 40.47
C TYR A 22 -1.48 -1.91 39.98
N TYR A 23 -0.72 -2.50 40.87
CA TYR A 23 0.08 -3.69 40.58
C TYR A 23 -0.79 -4.92 40.34
N TYR A 24 -1.79 -5.17 41.19
CA TYR A 24 -2.71 -6.29 41.07
C TYR A 24 -3.60 -6.15 39.80
N ILE A 25 -4.04 -4.98 39.47
CA ILE A 25 -4.80 -4.72 38.23
C ILE A 25 -3.96 -5.03 37.00
N ASN A 26 -2.69 -4.60 36.94
CA ASN A 26 -1.80 -4.88 35.81
C ASN A 26 -1.43 -6.37 35.68
N VAL A 27 -1.22 -7.07 36.79
CA VAL A 27 -0.98 -8.50 36.78
C VAL A 27 -2.25 -9.25 36.37
N PHE A 28 -3.41 -8.84 36.85
CA PHE A 28 -4.70 -9.45 36.51
C PHE A 28 -5.03 -9.26 35.00
N ILE A 29 -4.75 -8.08 34.41
CA ILE A 29 -4.90 -7.82 32.99
C ILE A 29 -3.92 -8.67 32.17
N LYS A 30 -2.67 -8.83 32.61
CA LYS A 30 -1.68 -9.69 31.94
C LYS A 30 -2.03 -11.17 31.99
N VAL A 31 -2.56 -11.64 33.11
CA VAL A 31 -3.00 -13.03 33.28
C VAL A 31 -4.26 -13.29 32.44
N ILE A 32 -5.22 -12.39 32.41
CA ILE A 32 -6.40 -12.51 31.56
C ILE A 32 -5.97 -12.50 30.08
N PHE A 33 -5.02 -11.66 29.69
CA PHE A 33 -4.50 -11.62 28.33
C PHE A 33 -3.78 -12.91 27.94
N PHE A 34 -3.01 -13.49 28.86
CA PHE A 34 -2.31 -14.77 28.66
C PHE A 34 -3.28 -15.95 28.58
N VAL A 35 -4.25 -16.03 29.46
CA VAL A 35 -5.31 -17.05 29.44
C VAL A 35 -6.14 -16.91 28.16
N PHE A 36 -6.40 -15.70 27.69
CA PHE A 36 -7.11 -15.42 26.46
C PHE A 36 -6.33 -15.88 25.22
N VAL A 37 -5.02 -15.65 25.18
CA VAL A 37 -4.15 -16.08 24.08
C VAL A 37 -4.04 -17.61 24.04
N VAL A 38 -3.91 -18.26 25.20
CA VAL A 38 -3.84 -19.74 25.31
C VAL A 38 -5.18 -20.37 24.94
N TYR A 39 -6.30 -19.81 25.41
CA TYR A 39 -7.64 -20.28 25.07
C TYR A 39 -7.97 -20.14 23.57
N TYR A 40 -7.44 -19.11 22.93
CA TYR A 40 -7.62 -18.88 21.47
C TYR A 40 -6.79 -19.84 20.60
N GLN A 41 -5.66 -20.34 21.11
CA GLN A 41 -4.84 -21.33 20.40
C GLN A 41 -5.39 -22.76 20.48
N THR A 42 -6.26 -23.05 21.47
CA THR A 42 -6.85 -24.39 21.65
C THR A 42 -8.19 -24.60 20.94
N LEU A 43 -8.81 -23.55 20.43
CA LEU A 43 -10.08 -23.67 19.68
C LEU A 43 -9.84 -23.88 18.18
N ASN A 44 -9.52 -25.12 17.79
CA ASN A 44 -9.62 -25.58 16.41
C ASN A 44 -11.10 -25.72 16.00
N ILE A 45 -11.76 -24.63 15.64
CA ILE A 45 -13.11 -24.68 15.07
C ILE A 45 -13.00 -24.74 13.56
N PRO A 46 -13.48 -25.79 12.87
CA PRO A 46 -13.49 -25.82 11.43
C PRO A 46 -14.48 -24.78 10.88
N ILE A 47 -13.95 -23.79 10.20
CA ILE A 47 -14.76 -22.74 9.55
C ILE A 47 -15.31 -23.32 8.25
N LYS A 48 -16.61 -23.58 8.19
CA LYS A 48 -17.32 -23.87 6.95
C LYS A 48 -17.12 -22.73 5.94
N LYS A 49 -16.67 -23.08 4.74
CA LYS A 49 -16.61 -22.17 3.59
C LYS A 49 -18.01 -21.58 3.34
N LEU A 50 -18.11 -20.27 3.36
CA LEU A 50 -19.29 -19.54 2.91
C LEU A 50 -18.92 -18.72 1.67
N PRO A 51 -19.83 -18.58 0.70
CA PRO A 51 -19.56 -17.77 -0.48
C PRO A 51 -19.25 -16.34 -0.05
N LEU A 52 -18.16 -15.81 -0.59
CA LEU A 52 -17.84 -14.39 -0.51
C LEU A 52 -18.82 -13.68 -1.44
N ASP A 53 -19.78 -12.97 -0.88
CA ASP A 53 -20.42 -11.88 -1.61
C ASP A 53 -19.33 -10.83 -1.83
N ILE A 54 -18.82 -10.81 -3.06
CA ILE A 54 -17.99 -9.73 -3.56
C ILE A 54 -18.93 -8.52 -3.63
N ASP A 55 -18.81 -7.67 -2.64
CA ASP A 55 -19.43 -6.36 -2.67
C ASP A 55 -18.71 -5.57 -3.78
N ASN A 56 -19.27 -5.61 -4.98
CA ASN A 56 -18.84 -4.82 -6.12
C ASN A 56 -19.08 -3.35 -5.77
N GLY A 57 -18.24 -2.81 -4.88
CA GLY A 57 -17.99 -1.40 -4.81
C GLY A 57 -17.60 -0.97 -6.21
N TYR A 58 -18.22 0.06 -6.72
CA TYR A 58 -18.03 0.68 -8.02
C TYR A 58 -16.65 0.34 -8.60
N ASN A 59 -16.60 -0.55 -9.57
CA ASN A 59 -15.44 -0.72 -10.43
C ASN A 59 -15.33 0.58 -11.23
N VAL A 60 -14.66 1.57 -10.67
CA VAL A 60 -14.02 2.59 -11.51
C VAL A 60 -12.97 1.79 -12.25
N THR A 61 -13.30 1.38 -13.46
CA THR A 61 -12.36 0.78 -14.37
C THR A 61 -11.26 1.81 -14.57
N GLY A 62 -10.18 1.67 -13.82
CA GLY A 62 -8.98 2.52 -13.99
C GLY A 62 -8.25 2.17 -15.28
N TYR A 63 -8.96 1.65 -16.27
CA TYR A 63 -8.43 1.33 -17.58
C TYR A 63 -8.00 2.61 -18.30
N GLU A 64 -6.78 2.63 -18.79
CA GLU A 64 -6.26 3.70 -19.66
C GLU A 64 -5.64 3.09 -20.92
N GLU A 65 -5.86 3.77 -22.03
CA GLU A 65 -5.17 3.50 -23.30
C GLU A 65 -3.69 3.91 -23.21
N ASN A 66 -2.90 3.46 -24.18
CA ASN A 66 -1.50 3.82 -24.28
C ASN A 66 -1.33 5.32 -24.55
N LEU A 67 -0.60 6.01 -23.69
CA LEU A 67 -0.25 7.40 -23.85
C LEU A 67 1.20 7.53 -24.32
N ASN A 68 1.46 8.44 -25.22
CA ASN A 68 2.82 8.69 -25.72
C ASN A 68 3.51 9.79 -24.93
N PHE A 69 4.63 9.45 -24.28
CA PHE A 69 5.45 10.38 -23.50
C PHE A 69 6.81 10.65 -24.12
N SER A 70 7.04 10.29 -25.39
CA SER A 70 8.35 10.41 -26.07
C SER A 70 8.88 11.84 -26.17
N GLU A 71 8.01 12.85 -26.10
CA GLU A 71 8.39 14.26 -26.13
C GLU A 71 8.89 14.80 -24.78
N TYR A 72 8.68 14.05 -23.70
CA TYR A 72 9.09 14.48 -22.37
C TYR A 72 10.48 13.95 -22.01
N SER A 73 11.21 14.72 -21.23
CA SER A 73 12.53 14.35 -20.72
C SER A 73 12.60 14.45 -19.22
N THR A 74 13.51 13.67 -18.62
CA THR A 74 13.73 13.64 -17.18
C THR A 74 15.20 13.38 -16.87
N ASP A 75 15.63 13.87 -15.73
CA ASP A 75 16.97 13.64 -15.15
C ASP A 75 17.00 12.44 -14.19
N VAL A 76 15.85 11.77 -13.96
CA VAL A 76 15.75 10.59 -13.13
C VAL A 76 15.78 9.34 -13.99
N LYS A 77 16.73 8.45 -13.70
CA LYS A 77 16.94 7.20 -14.42
C LYS A 77 16.09 6.09 -13.79
N VAL A 78 14.91 5.86 -14.36
CA VAL A 78 14.02 4.78 -13.91
C VAL A 78 14.54 3.45 -14.43
N ILE A 79 14.76 2.50 -13.52
CA ILE A 79 15.22 1.14 -13.82
C ILE A 79 14.13 0.16 -13.42
N ALA A 80 13.62 -0.63 -14.36
CA ALA A 80 12.69 -1.71 -14.04
C ALA A 80 13.39 -3.06 -13.99
N PHE A 81 13.04 -3.90 -12.99
CA PHE A 81 13.55 -5.26 -12.92
C PHE A 81 12.89 -6.13 -13.99
N TYR A 82 13.73 -6.80 -14.79
CA TYR A 82 13.28 -7.68 -15.87
C TYR A 82 13.49 -9.15 -15.50
N PHE A 83 12.42 -9.94 -15.61
CA PHE A 83 12.36 -11.36 -15.27
C PHE A 83 12.44 -12.21 -16.53
N PRO A 84 13.58 -12.84 -16.88
CA PRO A 84 13.74 -13.62 -18.10
C PRO A 84 13.13 -15.04 -17.98
N ARG A 85 12.06 -15.21 -17.22
CA ARG A 85 11.49 -16.52 -16.89
C ARG A 85 10.45 -17.00 -17.88
N PHE A 86 9.83 -16.07 -18.63
CA PHE A 86 8.76 -16.39 -19.57
C PHE A 86 9.34 -16.98 -20.86
N GLN A 87 9.83 -18.22 -20.76
CA GLN A 87 10.47 -18.96 -21.84
C GLN A 87 9.90 -20.40 -21.90
N ASN A 88 9.69 -20.90 -23.11
CA ASN A 88 9.35 -22.30 -23.33
C ASN A 88 10.63 -23.17 -23.30
N LEU A 89 11.09 -23.51 -22.11
CA LEU A 89 12.26 -24.35 -21.95
C LEU A 89 11.90 -25.82 -21.84
N SER A 90 12.54 -26.64 -22.65
CA SER A 90 12.52 -28.09 -22.53
C SER A 90 13.95 -28.56 -22.26
N GLU A 91 14.29 -28.76 -20.99
CA GLU A 91 15.60 -29.27 -20.59
C GLU A 91 15.51 -30.68 -20.02
N ARG A 92 16.55 -31.51 -20.25
CA ARG A 92 16.73 -32.76 -19.55
C ARG A 92 17.56 -32.55 -18.30
N PHE A 93 16.96 -32.78 -17.17
CA PHE A 93 17.64 -32.74 -15.89
C PHE A 93 17.52 -34.09 -15.19
N ARG A 94 18.65 -34.70 -14.81
CA ARG A 94 18.71 -36.05 -14.21
C ARG A 94 17.88 -37.09 -14.97
N GLY A 95 17.91 -37.05 -16.33
CA GLY A 95 17.18 -37.99 -17.18
C GLY A 95 15.70 -37.67 -17.41
N LEU A 96 15.12 -36.69 -16.68
CA LEU A 96 13.73 -36.27 -16.84
C LEU A 96 13.63 -35.06 -17.79
N LYS A 97 12.70 -35.11 -18.73
CA LYS A 97 12.35 -33.99 -19.59
C LYS A 97 11.51 -32.99 -18.74
N ILE A 98 12.05 -31.82 -18.50
CA ILE A 98 11.35 -30.77 -17.78
C ILE A 98 10.95 -29.70 -18.78
N VAL A 99 9.65 -29.38 -18.80
CA VAL A 99 9.11 -28.28 -19.57
C VAL A 99 8.82 -27.16 -18.56
N LEU A 100 9.59 -26.08 -18.65
CA LEU A 100 9.35 -24.86 -17.87
C LEU A 100 8.61 -23.88 -18.77
N ASN A 101 7.39 -23.53 -18.37
CA ASN A 101 6.60 -22.47 -19.00
C ASN A 101 5.80 -21.77 -17.90
N GLU A 102 6.25 -20.59 -17.50
CA GLU A 102 5.63 -19.87 -16.39
C GLU A 102 4.23 -19.36 -16.71
N TRP A 103 3.90 -19.13 -17.98
CA TRP A 103 2.53 -18.80 -18.40
C TRP A 103 1.52 -19.92 -18.11
N LYS A 104 1.93 -21.19 -18.25
CA LYS A 104 1.04 -22.32 -17.88
C LYS A 104 0.70 -22.31 -16.40
N ASN A 105 1.63 -21.92 -15.56
CA ASN A 105 1.42 -21.84 -14.12
C ASN A 105 0.40 -20.76 -13.77
N ILE A 106 0.44 -19.62 -14.44
CA ILE A 106 -0.54 -18.55 -14.29
C ILE A 106 -1.93 -19.04 -14.68
N ASN A 107 -2.08 -19.71 -15.83
CA ASN A 107 -3.37 -20.19 -16.34
C ASN A 107 -3.99 -21.32 -15.51
N ILE A 108 -3.21 -22.26 -14.99
CA ILE A 108 -3.73 -23.39 -14.19
C ILE A 108 -4.34 -22.89 -12.88
N THR A 109 -3.77 -21.86 -12.29
CA THR A 109 -4.21 -21.35 -11.00
C THR A 109 -5.48 -20.51 -11.09
N THR A 110 -5.74 -19.84 -12.21
CA THR A 110 -7.02 -19.14 -12.44
C THR A 110 -8.21 -20.08 -12.45
N LEU A 111 -8.02 -21.37 -12.81
CA LEU A 111 -9.08 -22.37 -12.88
C LEU A 111 -9.37 -23.07 -11.54
N THR A 112 -8.44 -23.05 -10.57
CA THR A 112 -8.52 -23.88 -9.37
C THR A 112 -8.85 -23.13 -8.09
N SER A 113 -8.84 -21.80 -8.08
CA SER A 113 -9.03 -21.00 -6.87
C SER A 113 -10.39 -20.30 -6.85
N ASN A 114 -11.27 -20.76 -5.98
CA ASN A 114 -12.50 -20.06 -5.57
C ASN A 114 -12.22 -18.84 -4.64
N ILE A 115 -11.07 -18.19 -4.76
CA ILE A 115 -10.69 -17.07 -3.91
C ILE A 115 -10.66 -15.82 -4.79
N SER A 116 -11.58 -14.92 -4.57
CA SER A 116 -11.70 -13.62 -5.22
C SER A 116 -10.56 -12.67 -4.80
N HIS A 117 -9.31 -13.02 -5.09
CA HIS A 117 -8.17 -12.15 -4.89
C HIS A 117 -7.51 -11.86 -6.23
N HIS A 118 -6.84 -10.74 -6.31
CA HIS A 118 -6.16 -10.23 -7.49
C HIS A 118 -5.22 -11.30 -8.06
N TYR A 119 -5.68 -12.01 -9.08
CA TYR A 119 -4.78 -12.87 -9.87
C TYR A 119 -3.88 -12.00 -10.72
N PRO A 120 -2.65 -12.46 -11.02
CA PRO A 120 -1.88 -11.85 -12.09
C PRO A 120 -2.78 -11.80 -13.33
N ARG A 121 -3.05 -10.61 -13.78
CA ARG A 121 -3.90 -10.37 -14.93
C ARG A 121 -3.12 -10.77 -16.15
N VAL A 122 -3.71 -11.60 -16.94
CA VAL A 122 -3.06 -12.07 -18.16
C VAL A 122 -3.11 -10.97 -19.21
N PRO A 123 -2.04 -10.78 -20.00
CA PRO A 123 -2.10 -9.91 -21.17
C PRO A 123 -3.24 -10.39 -22.06
N GLY A 124 -4.25 -9.56 -22.27
CA GLY A 124 -5.38 -9.89 -23.12
C GLY A 124 -4.96 -10.06 -24.57
N ASP A 125 -5.64 -10.97 -25.29
CA ASP A 125 -5.47 -11.14 -26.74
C ASP A 125 -5.82 -9.87 -27.54
N GLN A 126 -6.52 -8.92 -26.90
CA GLN A 126 -6.93 -7.65 -27.50
C GLN A 126 -5.90 -6.52 -27.35
N LEU A 127 -4.92 -6.69 -26.46
CA LEU A 127 -3.81 -5.75 -26.38
C LEU A 127 -2.81 -6.15 -27.47
N GLU A 128 -2.83 -5.46 -28.58
CA GLU A 128 -2.08 -5.70 -29.82
C GLU A 128 -0.57 -5.95 -29.67
N TYR A 129 -0.02 -5.93 -28.43
CA TYR A 129 1.41 -5.81 -28.25
C TYR A 129 2.11 -6.97 -27.59
N LEU A 130 1.58 -7.61 -26.52
CA LEU A 130 2.40 -8.50 -25.74
C LEU A 130 1.92 -9.95 -25.66
N GLY A 131 0.65 -10.22 -25.38
CA GLY A 131 0.16 -11.60 -25.25
C GLY A 131 1.02 -12.51 -24.35
N TYR A 132 0.94 -13.81 -24.54
CA TYR A 132 1.78 -14.81 -23.88
C TYR A 132 3.10 -15.01 -24.65
N TYR A 133 4.06 -14.16 -24.39
CA TYR A 133 5.31 -14.08 -25.14
C TYR A 133 6.41 -15.03 -24.63
N ASP A 134 7.46 -15.17 -25.43
CA ASP A 134 8.74 -15.78 -25.04
C ASP A 134 9.81 -14.70 -24.96
N CYS A 135 10.48 -14.57 -23.80
CA CYS A 135 11.57 -13.60 -23.60
C CYS A 135 12.80 -13.83 -24.49
N ARG A 136 12.83 -14.88 -25.30
CA ARG A 136 13.88 -15.15 -26.29
C ARG A 136 13.53 -14.63 -27.70
N ASP A 137 12.30 -14.18 -27.87
CA ASP A 137 11.84 -13.60 -29.13
C ASP A 137 12.31 -12.15 -29.22
N GLU A 138 13.16 -11.89 -30.22
CA GLU A 138 13.76 -10.57 -30.44
C GLU A 138 12.72 -9.49 -30.75
N GLU A 139 11.72 -9.81 -31.57
CA GLU A 139 10.65 -8.88 -31.95
C GLU A 139 9.82 -8.49 -30.71
N MET A 140 9.53 -9.47 -29.87
CA MET A 140 8.77 -9.23 -28.65
C MET A 140 9.55 -8.38 -27.63
N VAL A 141 10.82 -8.70 -27.42
CA VAL A 141 11.70 -7.87 -26.55
C VAL A 141 11.87 -6.48 -27.12
N GLN A 142 11.93 -6.32 -28.46
CA GLN A 142 11.95 -5.00 -29.09
C GLN A 142 10.68 -4.20 -28.77
N LYS A 143 9.49 -4.79 -28.87
CA LYS A 143 8.21 -4.13 -28.51
C LYS A 143 8.19 -3.71 -27.03
N GLN A 144 8.68 -4.56 -26.13
CA GLN A 144 8.81 -4.20 -24.71
C GLN A 144 9.74 -2.99 -24.50
N VAL A 145 10.87 -2.96 -25.21
CA VAL A 145 11.85 -1.86 -25.14
C VAL A 145 11.28 -0.56 -25.72
N GLU A 146 10.53 -0.64 -26.81
CA GLU A 146 9.86 0.53 -27.40
C GLU A 146 8.83 1.12 -26.47
N LEU A 147 8.00 0.27 -25.86
CA LEU A 147 7.06 0.67 -24.83
C LEU A 147 7.76 1.31 -23.62
N ALA A 148 8.83 0.69 -23.13
CA ALA A 148 9.61 1.21 -22.03
C ALA A 148 10.21 2.60 -22.33
N LYS A 149 10.78 2.79 -23.52
CA LYS A 149 11.31 4.09 -23.97
C LYS A 149 10.24 5.16 -24.05
N MET A 150 9.10 4.83 -24.66
CA MET A 150 7.95 5.74 -24.82
C MET A 150 7.49 6.28 -23.45
N HIS A 151 7.65 5.50 -22.40
CA HIS A 151 7.21 5.82 -21.04
C HIS A 151 8.35 6.33 -20.13
N GLY A 152 9.52 6.64 -20.67
CA GLY A 152 10.64 7.24 -19.93
C GLY A 152 11.40 6.27 -19.02
N ILE A 153 11.25 4.94 -19.21
CA ILE A 153 12.11 3.97 -18.55
C ILE A 153 13.52 4.09 -19.13
N TYR A 154 14.50 4.29 -18.26
CA TYR A 154 15.88 4.47 -18.67
C TYR A 154 16.56 3.16 -19.07
N GLY A 155 16.27 2.07 -18.37
CA GLY A 155 16.90 0.78 -18.62
C GLY A 155 16.34 -0.36 -17.79
N PHE A 156 16.81 -1.57 -18.06
CA PHE A 156 16.41 -2.77 -17.31
C PHE A 156 17.51 -3.31 -16.40
N ALA A 157 17.10 -3.75 -15.19
CA ALA A 157 17.90 -4.58 -14.30
C ALA A 157 17.51 -6.05 -14.57
N ILE A 158 18.30 -6.76 -15.38
CA ILE A 158 17.97 -8.11 -15.84
C ILE A 158 18.45 -9.12 -14.80
N TYR A 159 17.56 -9.97 -14.29
CA TYR A 159 17.96 -11.07 -13.43
C TYR A 159 18.79 -12.07 -14.20
N TYR A 160 19.98 -12.38 -13.64
CA TYR A 160 20.96 -13.28 -14.21
C TYR A 160 21.15 -14.49 -13.31
N TYR A 161 20.93 -15.68 -13.86
CA TYR A 161 21.00 -16.96 -13.14
C TYR A 161 22.29 -17.69 -13.51
N TRP A 162 23.17 -17.83 -12.53
CA TRP A 162 24.46 -18.49 -12.72
C TRP A 162 24.74 -19.44 -11.55
N PHE A 163 25.06 -20.71 -11.86
CA PHE A 163 25.22 -21.80 -10.91
C PHE A 163 26.55 -22.52 -11.19
N ALA A 164 27.65 -22.03 -10.62
CA ALA A 164 28.99 -22.65 -10.72
C ALA A 164 29.44 -23.01 -12.16
N GLY A 165 29.30 -22.07 -13.09
CA GLY A 165 29.62 -22.23 -14.50
C GLY A 165 28.45 -22.68 -15.40
N LYS A 166 27.30 -23.06 -14.80
CA LYS A 166 26.07 -23.28 -15.56
C LYS A 166 25.23 -21.99 -15.60
N LYS A 167 25.07 -21.43 -16.78
CA LYS A 167 24.15 -20.33 -17.06
C LYS A 167 22.73 -20.87 -17.26
N PHE A 168 21.74 -20.11 -16.79
CA PHE A 168 20.33 -20.48 -16.93
C PHE A 168 19.52 -19.23 -17.22
N LEU A 169 18.57 -19.29 -18.16
CA LEU A 169 17.77 -18.15 -18.64
C LEU A 169 18.58 -16.97 -19.17
N ASP A 170 19.80 -17.20 -19.63
CA ASP A 170 20.73 -16.16 -20.08
C ASP A 170 20.46 -15.59 -21.49
N LYS A 171 19.64 -16.28 -22.29
CA LYS A 171 19.33 -15.90 -23.69
C LYS A 171 18.76 -14.48 -23.83
N THR A 172 17.90 -14.09 -22.88
CA THR A 172 17.35 -12.72 -22.87
C THR A 172 18.46 -11.68 -22.66
N ALA A 173 19.40 -11.91 -21.74
CA ALA A 173 20.52 -11.00 -21.56
C ALA A 173 21.44 -10.95 -22.81
N ASP A 174 21.57 -12.06 -23.52
CA ASP A 174 22.30 -12.12 -24.78
C ASP A 174 21.61 -11.27 -25.87
N LEU A 175 20.27 -11.24 -25.93
CA LEU A 175 19.53 -10.36 -26.86
C LEU A 175 19.87 -8.88 -26.61
N PHE A 176 19.87 -8.44 -25.34
CA PHE A 176 20.24 -7.06 -25.00
C PHE A 176 21.70 -6.73 -25.35
N LEU A 177 22.58 -7.72 -25.40
CA LEU A 177 23.95 -7.56 -25.77
C LEU A 177 24.17 -7.56 -27.28
N GLU A 178 23.57 -8.52 -28.01
CA GLU A 178 23.95 -8.92 -29.36
C GLU A 178 23.01 -8.32 -30.45
N SER A 179 21.75 -8.07 -30.11
CA SER A 179 20.77 -7.55 -31.05
C SER A 179 21.18 -6.20 -31.63
N LYS A 180 20.90 -6.02 -32.93
CA LYS A 180 21.10 -4.74 -33.62
C LYS A 180 19.90 -3.80 -33.50
N VAL A 181 18.72 -4.34 -33.21
CA VAL A 181 17.47 -3.60 -33.09
C VAL A 181 17.16 -3.23 -31.64
N ILE A 182 17.55 -4.05 -30.68
CA ILE A 182 17.38 -3.78 -29.25
C ILE A 182 18.49 -2.84 -28.77
N ASN A 183 18.25 -1.53 -28.85
CA ASN A 183 19.20 -0.54 -28.32
C ASN A 183 18.64 0.07 -27.03
N PHE A 184 18.92 -0.59 -25.89
CA PHE A 184 18.39 -0.17 -24.59
C PHE A 184 19.42 -0.41 -23.48
N PRO A 185 19.59 0.53 -22.54
CA PRO A 185 20.49 0.35 -21.42
C PRO A 185 20.05 -0.78 -20.49
N PHE A 186 21.01 -1.56 -19.99
CA PHE A 186 20.74 -2.64 -19.04
C PHE A 186 21.92 -2.88 -18.11
N PHE A 187 21.65 -3.58 -17.01
CA PHE A 187 22.68 -4.20 -16.21
C PHE A 187 22.16 -5.53 -15.62
N LEU A 188 23.08 -6.36 -15.13
CA LEU A 188 22.77 -7.67 -14.58
C LEU A 188 22.61 -7.62 -13.07
N VAL A 189 21.61 -8.35 -12.58
CA VAL A 189 21.42 -8.63 -11.14
C VAL A 189 21.54 -10.13 -10.93
N TRP A 190 22.59 -10.55 -10.27
CA TRP A 190 22.79 -11.96 -9.95
C TRP A 190 21.72 -12.44 -8.99
N ARG A 191 20.83 -13.33 -9.48
CA ARG A 191 19.83 -14.03 -8.68
C ARG A 191 20.50 -15.21 -7.98
N ASN A 192 21.17 -14.91 -6.89
CA ASN A 192 22.04 -15.80 -6.15
C ASN A 192 21.29 -16.70 -5.15
N GLU A 193 20.15 -17.23 -5.53
CA GLU A 193 19.38 -18.22 -4.76
C GLU A 193 19.34 -19.55 -5.52
N ASP A 194 19.07 -20.65 -4.80
CA ASP A 194 18.71 -21.90 -5.45
C ASP A 194 17.50 -21.71 -6.34
N TYR A 195 17.51 -22.29 -7.53
CA TYR A 195 16.35 -22.30 -8.40
C TYR A 195 15.42 -23.45 -8.00
N ARG A 196 14.23 -23.10 -7.54
CA ARG A 196 13.23 -24.05 -7.02
C ARG A 196 12.01 -24.09 -7.92
N ARG A 197 11.39 -25.27 -8.04
CA ARG A 197 10.12 -25.43 -8.74
C ARG A 197 8.93 -25.06 -7.85
N ARG A 198 8.92 -23.84 -7.34
CA ARG A 198 7.86 -23.34 -6.43
C ARG A 198 6.47 -23.36 -7.05
N PHE A 199 6.38 -23.37 -8.37
CA PHE A 199 5.17 -23.12 -9.13
C PHE A 199 4.23 -24.34 -9.29
N LEU A 200 4.62 -25.49 -8.78
CA LEU A 200 3.83 -26.73 -8.88
C LEU A 200 3.43 -27.29 -7.52
N GLY A 201 3.48 -26.47 -6.45
CA GLY A 201 3.25 -26.93 -5.08
C GLY A 201 4.44 -27.71 -4.48
N PHE A 202 5.58 -27.77 -5.17
CA PHE A 202 6.80 -28.43 -4.74
C PHE A 202 7.78 -27.39 -4.16
N GLU A 203 7.41 -26.69 -3.09
CA GLU A 203 8.22 -25.63 -2.48
C GLU A 203 9.65 -26.07 -2.10
N ASN A 204 9.84 -27.36 -1.86
CA ASN A 204 11.11 -27.95 -1.44
C ASN A 204 11.93 -28.56 -2.59
N ASP A 205 11.40 -28.57 -3.82
CA ASP A 205 12.10 -29.18 -4.96
C ASP A 205 13.11 -28.21 -5.57
N VAL A 206 14.39 -28.42 -5.23
CA VAL A 206 15.51 -27.63 -5.74
C VAL A 206 15.95 -28.17 -7.10
N PHE A 207 15.78 -27.36 -8.14
CA PHE A 207 16.16 -27.70 -9.51
C PHE A 207 17.66 -27.42 -9.78
N LEU A 208 18.17 -26.27 -9.35
CA LEU A 208 19.56 -25.87 -9.42
C LEU A 208 20.02 -25.33 -8.06
N VAL A 209 21.12 -25.87 -7.55
CA VAL A 209 21.70 -25.47 -6.27
C VAL A 209 22.80 -24.43 -6.52
N GLN A 210 22.82 -23.36 -5.72
CA GLN A 210 23.89 -22.39 -5.74
C GLN A 210 25.18 -22.97 -5.13
N ASN A 211 26.29 -22.62 -5.75
CA ASN A 211 27.65 -22.93 -5.23
C ASN A 211 28.43 -21.62 -5.08
N TYR A 212 28.80 -21.32 -3.86
CA TYR A 212 29.52 -20.11 -3.50
C TYR A 212 31.03 -20.33 -3.33
N SER A 213 31.58 -21.37 -3.94
CA SER A 213 33.03 -21.60 -3.89
C SER A 213 33.80 -20.43 -4.49
N ILE A 214 34.84 -19.97 -3.77
CA ILE A 214 35.64 -18.81 -4.19
C ILE A 214 36.35 -19.08 -5.53
N THR A 215 36.69 -20.33 -5.82
CA THR A 215 37.32 -20.74 -7.07
C THR A 215 36.44 -20.52 -8.31
N GLU A 216 35.13 -20.46 -8.13
CA GLU A 216 34.20 -20.30 -9.23
C GLU A 216 34.05 -18.83 -9.70
N TYR A 217 34.44 -17.85 -8.88
CA TYR A 217 34.20 -16.43 -9.23
C TYR A 217 35.06 -15.96 -10.40
N GLY A 218 36.23 -16.59 -10.65
CA GLY A 218 37.03 -16.33 -11.86
C GLY A 218 36.26 -16.72 -13.14
N LYS A 219 35.57 -17.86 -13.13
CA LYS A 219 34.68 -18.29 -14.23
C LYS A 219 33.47 -17.33 -14.36
N PHE A 220 32.86 -17.01 -13.22
CA PHE A 220 31.73 -16.08 -13.20
C PHE A 220 32.07 -14.76 -13.87
N VAL A 221 33.16 -14.13 -13.50
CA VAL A 221 33.61 -12.86 -14.09
C VAL A 221 33.87 -12.99 -15.58
N LYS A 222 34.50 -14.10 -16.02
CA LYS A 222 34.71 -14.36 -17.45
C LYS A 222 33.41 -14.47 -18.22
N ASP A 223 32.38 -15.14 -17.65
CA ASP A 223 31.06 -15.29 -18.27
C ASP A 223 30.33 -13.96 -18.39
N ILE A 224 30.41 -13.10 -17.37
CA ILE A 224 29.69 -11.80 -17.38
C ILE A 224 30.49 -10.68 -18.08
N LYS A 225 31.78 -10.86 -18.33
CA LYS A 225 32.65 -9.83 -18.94
C LYS A 225 32.05 -9.22 -20.19
N LYS A 226 31.54 -10.06 -21.12
CA LYS A 226 30.96 -9.58 -22.39
C LYS A 226 29.86 -8.54 -22.20
N TYR A 227 29.07 -8.65 -21.13
CA TYR A 227 28.02 -7.66 -20.82
C TYR A 227 28.64 -6.41 -20.19
N LEU A 228 29.51 -6.56 -19.18
CA LEU A 228 30.09 -5.45 -18.41
C LEU A 228 30.89 -4.45 -19.29
N ILE A 229 31.49 -4.92 -20.38
CA ILE A 229 32.24 -4.07 -21.32
C ILE A 229 31.38 -3.46 -22.44
N SER A 230 30.11 -3.86 -22.56
CA SER A 230 29.20 -3.35 -23.58
C SER A 230 28.95 -1.85 -23.40
N LYS A 231 28.82 -1.12 -24.52
CA LYS A 231 28.46 0.30 -24.53
C LYS A 231 27.04 0.56 -24.02
N ARG A 232 26.14 -0.44 -24.10
CA ARG A 232 24.75 -0.37 -23.60
C ARG A 232 24.65 -0.67 -22.10
N TYR A 233 25.77 -1.15 -21.48
CA TYR A 233 25.76 -1.54 -20.10
C TYR A 233 25.76 -0.31 -19.19
N ILE A 234 24.83 -0.27 -18.20
CA ILE A 234 24.66 0.88 -17.31
C ILE A 234 25.90 1.06 -16.44
N ARG A 235 26.36 2.30 -16.34
CA ARG A 235 27.54 2.70 -15.55
C ARG A 235 27.19 3.83 -14.61
N ILE A 236 27.85 3.81 -13.46
CA ILE A 236 27.85 4.89 -12.47
C ILE A 236 29.31 5.23 -12.18
N ASP A 237 29.69 6.49 -12.28
CA ASP A 237 31.07 6.94 -12.16
C ASP A 237 32.04 6.14 -13.07
N ASN A 238 31.63 5.90 -14.31
CA ASN A 238 32.30 5.05 -15.31
C ASN A 238 32.48 3.57 -14.95
N LYS A 239 31.98 3.11 -13.79
CA LYS A 239 32.05 1.73 -13.37
C LYS A 239 30.80 0.99 -13.82
N PRO A 240 30.89 -0.20 -14.45
CA PRO A 240 29.72 -0.99 -14.78
C PRO A 240 29.00 -1.43 -13.52
N VAL A 241 27.67 -1.27 -13.50
CA VAL A 241 26.83 -1.62 -12.35
C VAL A 241 26.61 -3.13 -12.31
N PHE A 242 26.79 -3.74 -11.15
CA PHE A 242 26.48 -5.15 -10.95
C PHE A 242 25.67 -5.34 -9.68
N GLY A 243 24.49 -5.97 -9.80
CA GLY A 243 23.55 -6.16 -8.70
C GLY A 243 23.66 -7.56 -8.06
N ILE A 244 23.46 -7.64 -6.75
CA ILE A 244 23.33 -8.89 -5.97
C ILE A 244 21.94 -8.91 -5.34
N PHE A 245 21.17 -9.97 -5.60
CA PHE A 245 19.79 -10.06 -5.11
C PHE A 245 19.71 -10.27 -3.59
N ASP A 246 20.47 -11.22 -3.04
CA ASP A 246 20.51 -11.49 -1.60
C ASP A 246 21.94 -11.69 -1.10
N ALA A 247 22.54 -10.62 -0.60
CA ALA A 247 23.91 -10.66 -0.08
C ALA A 247 24.02 -11.47 1.24
N SER A 248 22.91 -11.71 1.94
CA SER A 248 22.92 -12.43 3.22
C SER A 248 23.08 -13.94 3.08
N THR A 249 22.71 -14.49 1.92
CA THR A 249 22.82 -15.94 1.66
C THR A 249 24.22 -16.35 1.22
N ILE A 250 25.09 -15.38 0.89
CA ILE A 250 26.44 -15.65 0.41
C ILE A 250 27.38 -15.89 1.60
N PRO A 251 27.92 -17.11 1.77
CA PRO A 251 28.92 -17.37 2.80
C PRO A 251 30.18 -16.51 2.61
N SER A 252 30.71 -15.94 3.69
CA SER A 252 31.90 -15.08 3.63
C SER A 252 31.79 -13.96 2.61
N ILE A 253 30.65 -13.28 2.54
CA ILE A 253 30.31 -12.23 1.57
C ILE A 253 31.43 -11.20 1.37
N VAL A 254 32.11 -10.79 2.43
CA VAL A 254 33.24 -9.84 2.36
C VAL A 254 34.34 -10.36 1.44
N LYS A 255 34.74 -11.62 1.61
CA LYS A 255 35.77 -12.27 0.77
C LYS A 255 35.30 -12.42 -0.68
N VAL A 256 34.01 -12.72 -0.87
CA VAL A 256 33.38 -12.83 -2.20
C VAL A 256 33.42 -11.49 -2.93
N LEU A 257 33.03 -10.40 -2.30
CA LEU A 257 33.04 -9.06 -2.91
C LEU A 257 34.46 -8.62 -3.27
N GLN A 258 35.42 -8.88 -2.38
CA GLN A 258 36.85 -8.63 -2.67
C GLN A 258 37.33 -9.43 -3.86
N THR A 259 36.96 -10.72 -3.94
CA THR A 259 37.34 -11.60 -5.06
C THR A 259 36.72 -11.13 -6.36
N LEU A 260 35.42 -10.78 -6.38
CA LEU A 260 34.77 -10.24 -7.57
C LEU A 260 35.46 -8.99 -8.10
N ARG A 261 35.78 -8.02 -7.23
CA ARG A 261 36.54 -6.82 -7.64
C ARG A 261 37.92 -7.16 -8.17
N LYS A 262 38.64 -8.06 -7.51
CA LYS A 262 39.97 -8.54 -7.96
C LYS A 262 39.87 -9.19 -9.33
N GLU A 263 38.93 -10.11 -9.53
CA GLU A 263 38.77 -10.83 -10.80
C GLU A 263 38.33 -9.88 -11.93
N CYS A 264 37.51 -8.87 -11.66
CA CYS A 264 37.16 -7.85 -12.64
C CYS A 264 38.40 -7.06 -13.10
N ARG A 265 39.27 -6.65 -12.19
CA ARG A 265 40.55 -6.00 -12.54
C ARG A 265 41.45 -6.93 -13.36
N ASN A 266 41.64 -8.18 -12.90
CA ASN A 266 42.47 -9.20 -13.57
C ASN A 266 41.97 -9.48 -15.01
N ASN A 267 40.68 -9.39 -15.26
CA ASN A 267 40.09 -9.63 -16.58
C ASN A 267 39.95 -8.36 -17.43
N GLY A 268 40.57 -7.24 -17.02
CA GLY A 268 40.57 -5.99 -17.79
C GLY A 268 39.25 -5.24 -17.84
N ILE A 269 38.30 -5.52 -16.91
CA ILE A 269 37.03 -4.80 -16.75
C ILE A 269 37.27 -3.51 -15.95
N GLY A 270 38.23 -3.52 -15.02
CA GLY A 270 38.49 -2.44 -14.08
C GLY A 270 37.61 -2.53 -12.82
N GLU A 271 37.34 -1.37 -12.24
CA GLU A 271 36.46 -1.28 -11.08
C GLU A 271 34.99 -1.40 -11.48
N ILE A 272 34.19 -2.08 -10.65
CA ILE A 272 32.76 -2.27 -10.82
C ILE A 272 31.99 -1.53 -9.74
N TYR A 273 30.77 -1.10 -10.03
CA TYR A 273 29.85 -0.48 -9.08
C TYR A 273 28.91 -1.57 -8.55
N LEU A 274 29.20 -2.07 -7.33
CA LEU A 274 28.47 -3.17 -6.71
C LEU A 274 27.30 -2.66 -5.90
N ILE A 275 26.09 -3.13 -6.23
CA ILE A 275 24.89 -2.83 -5.48
C ILE A 275 24.20 -4.12 -4.99
N ALA A 276 23.47 -4.03 -3.87
CA ALA A 276 22.72 -5.17 -3.36
C ALA A 276 21.31 -4.74 -2.87
N SER A 277 20.37 -5.68 -2.88
CA SER A 277 19.06 -5.43 -2.30
C SER A 277 19.16 -5.05 -0.83
N SER A 278 18.50 -3.95 -0.45
CA SER A 278 18.55 -3.38 0.91
C SER A 278 18.00 -4.31 1.98
N ARG A 279 17.13 -5.23 1.60
CA ARG A 279 16.40 -6.13 2.50
C ARG A 279 17.34 -6.91 3.43
N LYS A 280 18.43 -7.42 2.88
CA LYS A 280 19.29 -8.36 3.56
C LYS A 280 20.79 -8.07 3.34
N VAL A 281 21.18 -6.80 3.43
CA VAL A 281 22.61 -6.43 3.36
C VAL A 281 23.26 -6.60 4.72
N PRO A 282 24.26 -7.50 4.88
CA PRO A 282 25.04 -7.59 6.10
C PRO A 282 25.86 -6.31 6.33
N ARG A 283 25.88 -5.78 7.56
CA ARG A 283 26.65 -4.55 7.87
C ARG A 283 28.12 -4.63 7.47
N ALA A 284 28.74 -5.80 7.64
CA ALA A 284 30.15 -6.02 7.26
C ALA A 284 30.40 -5.86 5.75
N SER A 285 29.42 -6.14 4.89
CA SER A 285 29.54 -6.02 3.43
C SER A 285 29.32 -4.60 2.92
N MET A 286 28.70 -3.72 3.69
CA MET A 286 28.38 -2.35 3.26
C MET A 286 29.61 -1.54 2.86
N ARG A 287 30.77 -1.82 3.45
CA ARG A 287 32.04 -1.13 3.10
C ARG A 287 32.59 -1.52 1.71
N LEU A 288 32.14 -2.64 1.16
CA LEU A 288 32.57 -3.17 -0.12
C LEU A 288 31.52 -3.07 -1.22
N LEU A 289 30.30 -2.76 -0.84
CA LEU A 289 29.21 -2.39 -1.75
C LEU A 289 29.21 -0.87 -1.92
N ASP A 290 28.95 -0.40 -3.14
CA ASP A 290 28.87 1.04 -3.43
C ASP A 290 27.49 1.63 -3.07
N ALA A 291 26.44 0.80 -3.14
CA ALA A 291 25.07 1.21 -2.79
C ALA A 291 24.17 0.02 -2.45
N ALA A 292 23.00 0.34 -1.90
CA ALA A 292 21.87 -0.58 -1.81
C ALA A 292 20.70 -0.10 -2.67
N PHE A 293 19.83 -1.01 -3.08
CA PHE A 293 18.56 -0.68 -3.76
C PHE A 293 17.37 -1.33 -3.03
N GLU A 294 16.24 -0.63 -2.97
CA GLU A 294 15.01 -1.18 -2.43
C GLU A 294 14.30 -2.07 -3.45
N LEU A 295 13.67 -3.14 -2.96
CA LEU A 295 12.89 -4.11 -3.74
C LEU A 295 11.56 -4.42 -3.00
N PRO A 296 10.65 -3.43 -2.86
CA PRO A 296 9.38 -3.67 -2.19
C PRO A 296 8.51 -4.73 -2.91
N PRO A 297 7.54 -5.37 -2.21
CA PRO A 297 7.07 -5.06 -0.86
C PRO A 297 7.87 -5.74 0.25
N LEU A 298 8.91 -6.50 -0.07
CA LEU A 298 9.59 -7.39 0.87
C LEU A 298 10.34 -6.64 2.00
N GLU A 299 10.76 -5.40 1.78
CA GLU A 299 11.36 -4.54 2.81
C GLU A 299 10.37 -4.18 3.92
N TYR A 300 9.09 -4.16 3.60
CA TYR A 300 8.01 -3.75 4.51
C TYR A 300 7.36 -4.92 5.25
N TYR A 301 7.96 -6.11 5.22
CA TYR A 301 7.44 -7.33 5.82
C TYR A 301 7.01 -7.19 7.29
N GLN A 302 7.65 -6.34 8.06
CA GLN A 302 7.29 -6.03 9.45
C GLN A 302 5.94 -5.32 9.62
N TYR A 303 5.41 -4.71 8.56
CA TYR A 303 4.16 -3.94 8.58
C TYR A 303 2.95 -4.72 8.05
N ARG A 304 3.11 -6.01 7.80
CA ARG A 304 2.04 -6.88 7.32
C ARG A 304 0.96 -7.11 8.36
N SER A 305 -0.28 -7.23 7.92
CA SER A 305 -1.37 -7.82 8.68
C SER A 305 -1.50 -9.31 8.34
N VAL A 306 -1.99 -10.12 9.28
CA VAL A 306 -2.20 -11.56 9.07
C VAL A 306 -3.70 -11.83 9.08
N ARG A 307 -4.23 -12.36 7.97
CA ARG A 307 -5.62 -12.82 7.87
C ARG A 307 -5.62 -14.23 7.30
N LYS A 308 -6.27 -15.20 7.95
CA LYS A 308 -6.42 -16.58 7.46
C LYS A 308 -5.12 -17.20 6.93
N ASN A 309 -4.02 -17.07 7.68
CA ASN A 309 -2.67 -17.52 7.30
C ASN A 309 -2.05 -16.84 6.06
N LYS A 310 -2.62 -15.74 5.58
CA LYS A 310 -2.08 -14.92 4.50
C LYS A 310 -1.59 -13.59 5.06
N PHE A 311 -0.54 -13.05 4.46
CA PHE A 311 0.00 -11.76 4.81
C PHE A 311 -0.54 -10.70 3.85
N PHE A 312 -1.14 -9.66 4.39
CA PHE A 312 -1.68 -8.56 3.62
C PHE A 312 -0.89 -7.29 3.88
N TYR A 313 -0.61 -6.56 2.81
CA TYR A 313 -0.23 -5.16 2.86
C TYR A 313 -1.34 -4.35 2.22
N TYR A 314 -1.78 -3.32 2.90
CA TYR A 314 -2.56 -2.30 2.25
C TYR A 314 -1.62 -1.39 1.47
N TYR A 315 -1.95 -1.04 0.24
CA TYR A 315 -1.12 -0.17 -0.58
C TYR A 315 -0.92 1.21 0.07
N SER A 316 -1.92 1.71 0.79
CA SER A 316 -1.81 2.89 1.66
C SER A 316 -0.71 2.78 2.72
N THR A 317 -0.45 1.57 3.24
CA THR A 317 0.67 1.31 4.15
C THR A 317 2.02 1.45 3.44
N LEU A 318 2.13 0.94 2.22
CA LEU A 318 3.33 1.10 1.40
C LEU A 318 3.59 2.59 1.13
N LEU A 319 2.55 3.33 0.75
CA LEU A 319 2.62 4.77 0.54
C LEU A 319 3.14 5.55 1.75
N PHE A 320 2.67 5.22 2.95
CA PHE A 320 3.18 5.84 4.17
C PHE A 320 4.69 5.57 4.37
N HIS A 321 5.13 4.33 4.14
CA HIS A 321 6.53 3.95 4.32
C HIS A 321 7.45 4.49 3.22
N THR A 322 6.93 4.82 2.05
CA THR A 322 7.73 5.48 1.01
C THR A 322 8.26 6.86 1.46
N LYS A 323 7.57 7.52 2.40
CA LYS A 323 8.01 8.81 2.95
C LYS A 323 9.19 8.70 3.92
N ILE A 324 9.46 7.51 4.48
CA ILE A 324 10.45 7.32 5.54
C ILE A 324 11.55 6.38 5.04
N PRO A 325 12.75 6.87 4.75
CA PRO A 325 13.86 6.00 4.39
C PRO A 325 14.26 5.09 5.55
N ASN A 326 14.75 3.91 5.22
CA ASN A 326 15.19 2.94 6.22
C ASN A 326 16.42 3.48 6.98
N LYS A 327 16.30 3.71 8.28
CA LYS A 327 17.37 4.22 9.16
C LYS A 327 18.69 3.42 9.10
N LYS A 328 18.63 2.14 8.71
CA LYS A 328 19.85 1.32 8.50
C LYS A 328 20.79 1.91 7.47
N PHE A 329 20.25 2.66 6.51
CA PHE A 329 20.99 3.27 5.39
C PHE A 329 21.18 4.78 5.56
N GLU A 330 20.97 5.31 6.76
CA GLU A 330 21.36 6.68 7.09
C GLU A 330 22.87 6.82 6.83
N ASN A 331 23.28 7.82 6.08
CA ASN A 331 24.66 8.02 5.61
C ASN A 331 25.21 6.94 4.65
N TYR A 332 24.33 6.21 3.96
CA TYR A 332 24.71 5.25 2.94
C TYR A 332 23.89 5.46 1.66
N THR A 333 24.48 5.21 0.50
CA THR A 333 23.78 5.33 -0.77
C THR A 333 22.68 4.29 -0.87
N LEU A 334 21.42 4.74 -0.79
CA LEU A 334 20.24 3.90 -0.94
C LEU A 334 19.40 4.40 -2.12
N TYR A 335 19.35 3.62 -3.18
CA TYR A 335 18.42 3.87 -4.27
C TYR A 335 17.03 3.38 -3.88
N ARG A 336 16.07 4.29 -3.94
CA ARG A 336 14.68 3.97 -3.58
C ARG A 336 14.02 3.13 -4.65
N GLY A 337 13.08 2.31 -4.23
CA GLY A 337 12.31 1.45 -5.11
C GLY A 337 10.81 1.50 -4.84
N ASN A 338 10.01 1.17 -5.85
CA ASN A 338 8.57 1.03 -5.75
C ASN A 338 8.11 -0.33 -6.31
N VAL A 339 6.88 -0.68 -5.98
CA VAL A 339 6.18 -1.87 -6.44
C VAL A 339 4.84 -1.45 -7.01
N ILE A 340 4.37 -2.11 -8.07
CA ILE A 340 3.06 -1.87 -8.66
C ILE A 340 2.01 -2.51 -7.77
N GLU A 341 1.74 -3.74 -7.98
CA GLU A 341 0.85 -4.59 -7.21
C GLU A 341 1.63 -5.80 -6.71
N TRP A 342 1.10 -6.62 -5.82
CA TRP A 342 1.74 -7.87 -5.43
C TRP A 342 0.71 -8.88 -4.97
N ASP A 343 0.66 -9.99 -5.67
CA ASP A 343 -0.11 -11.17 -5.28
C ASP A 343 0.59 -12.45 -5.72
N ASN A 344 1.16 -13.18 -4.79
CA ASN A 344 1.82 -14.46 -5.07
C ASN A 344 1.04 -15.67 -4.49
N THR A 345 -0.28 -15.52 -4.34
CA THR A 345 -1.14 -16.55 -3.74
C THR A 345 -1.15 -17.87 -4.50
N HIS A 346 -0.89 -17.83 -5.80
CA HIS A 346 -0.88 -19.01 -6.66
C HIS A 346 0.47 -19.74 -6.68
N VAL A 347 1.51 -19.10 -6.12
CA VAL A 347 2.88 -19.65 -6.14
C VAL A 347 3.29 -20.21 -4.79
N MET A 348 2.73 -19.71 -3.70
CA MET A 348 3.18 -19.99 -2.34
C MET A 348 2.03 -20.20 -1.37
N ASN A 349 2.17 -21.18 -0.46
CA ASN A 349 1.21 -21.39 0.63
C ASN A 349 1.23 -20.25 1.66
N THR A 350 2.39 -19.62 1.89
CA THR A 350 2.54 -18.40 2.67
C THR A 350 2.55 -17.21 1.73
N THR A 351 1.42 -16.60 1.54
CA THR A 351 1.19 -15.59 0.52
C THR A 351 1.32 -14.18 1.04
N ILE A 352 1.86 -13.29 0.22
CA ILE A 352 1.83 -11.85 0.42
C ILE A 352 0.88 -11.27 -0.62
N ILE A 353 -0.05 -10.44 -0.18
CA ILE A 353 -0.99 -9.73 -1.04
C ILE A 353 -0.86 -8.24 -0.75
N CYS A 354 -0.69 -7.44 -1.79
CA CYS A 354 -0.80 -5.99 -1.72
C CYS A 354 -2.21 -5.60 -2.11
N ASP A 355 -3.06 -5.34 -1.13
CA ASP A 355 -4.47 -5.01 -1.31
C ASP A 355 -4.68 -3.51 -1.55
N GLU A 356 -5.82 -3.16 -2.18
CA GLU A 356 -6.24 -1.78 -2.44
C GLU A 356 -5.32 -0.99 -3.39
N PHE A 357 -4.62 -1.69 -4.28
CA PHE A 357 -3.87 -1.03 -5.35
C PHE A 357 -4.80 -0.26 -6.29
N THR A 358 -4.34 0.93 -6.69
CA THR A 358 -4.88 1.65 -7.85
C THR A 358 -3.74 2.34 -8.59
N PRO A 359 -3.84 2.54 -9.92
CA PRO A 359 -2.85 3.30 -10.67
C PRO A 359 -2.62 4.71 -10.12
N GLU A 360 -3.65 5.34 -9.54
CA GLU A 360 -3.52 6.65 -8.90
C GLU A 360 -2.63 6.61 -7.65
N LYS A 361 -2.80 5.62 -6.78
CA LYS A 361 -1.91 5.43 -5.62
C LYS A 361 -0.48 5.16 -6.04
N PHE A 362 -0.31 4.42 -7.12
CA PHE A 362 1.01 4.18 -7.71
C PHE A 362 1.62 5.47 -8.26
N TYR A 363 0.85 6.33 -8.94
CA TYR A 363 1.29 7.67 -9.34
C TYR A 363 1.79 8.48 -8.14
N ILE A 364 1.05 8.51 -7.04
CA ILE A 364 1.39 9.27 -5.84
C ILE A 364 2.69 8.74 -5.20
N SER A 365 2.82 7.41 -5.06
CA SER A 365 4.03 6.82 -4.51
C SER A 365 5.26 7.10 -5.36
N ASN A 366 5.13 7.03 -6.69
CA ASN A 366 6.19 7.38 -7.63
C ASN A 366 6.59 8.86 -7.48
N LYS A 367 5.62 9.77 -7.41
CA LYS A 367 5.90 11.20 -7.25
C LYS A 367 6.69 11.50 -5.98
N ILE A 368 6.32 10.86 -4.86
CA ILE A 368 7.06 10.99 -3.58
C ILE A 368 8.51 10.50 -3.73
N LEU A 369 8.71 9.31 -4.30
CA LEU A 369 10.02 8.68 -4.40
C LEU A 369 10.92 9.36 -5.45
N ILE A 370 10.37 9.82 -6.56
CA ILE A 370 11.06 10.59 -7.58
C ILE A 370 11.53 11.95 -6.99
N ASN A 371 10.67 12.65 -6.27
CA ASN A 371 11.05 13.90 -5.60
C ASN A 371 12.14 13.66 -4.55
N TRP A 372 12.01 12.59 -3.76
CA TRP A 372 13.05 12.21 -2.81
C TRP A 372 14.38 11.95 -3.53
N THR A 373 14.36 11.23 -4.65
CA THR A 373 15.55 10.94 -5.46
C THR A 373 16.21 12.22 -5.98
N LYS A 374 15.41 13.17 -6.48
CA LYS A 374 15.91 14.48 -6.94
C LYS A 374 16.56 15.30 -5.82
N GLN A 375 16.00 15.23 -4.60
CA GLN A 375 16.51 15.98 -3.45
C GLN A 375 17.79 15.37 -2.86
N ASN A 376 18.00 14.06 -2.99
CA ASN A 376 19.10 13.35 -2.32
C ASN A 376 20.26 12.99 -3.25
N PHE A 377 20.10 13.12 -4.57
CA PHE A 377 21.13 12.75 -5.54
C PHE A 377 21.35 13.85 -6.58
N ASN A 378 22.60 14.00 -7.04
CA ASN A 378 22.92 14.74 -8.25
C ASN A 378 22.49 13.93 -9.50
N GLU A 379 22.36 14.57 -10.66
CA GLU A 379 21.83 13.98 -11.90
C GLU A 379 22.51 12.66 -12.32
N SER A 380 23.83 12.56 -12.13
CA SER A 380 24.58 11.36 -12.51
C SER A 380 24.16 10.10 -11.75
N LYS A 381 23.62 10.29 -10.52
CA LYS A 381 23.23 9.23 -9.57
C LYS A 381 21.74 9.17 -9.26
N ARG A 382 20.86 9.85 -10.00
CA ARG A 382 19.41 9.81 -9.82
C ARG A 382 18.81 8.53 -10.40
N PHE A 383 19.10 7.40 -9.75
CA PHE A 383 18.51 6.11 -10.10
C PHE A 383 17.31 5.82 -9.21
N TYR A 384 16.25 5.29 -9.82
CA TYR A 384 14.99 4.93 -9.18
C TYR A 384 14.52 3.58 -9.71
N PHE A 385 14.16 2.65 -8.83
CA PHE A 385 13.90 1.26 -9.17
C PHE A 385 12.42 0.91 -9.13
N ILE A 386 11.95 0.08 -10.08
CA ILE A 386 10.58 -0.46 -10.11
C ILE A 386 10.65 -1.99 -10.10
N ASN A 387 9.93 -2.59 -9.17
CA ASN A 387 9.77 -4.02 -9.07
C ASN A 387 8.37 -4.42 -9.57
N GLY A 388 8.16 -4.79 -10.85
CA GLY A 388 9.11 -5.04 -11.91
C GLY A 388 8.53 -4.66 -13.28
N TRP A 389 9.25 -4.93 -14.34
CA TRP A 389 8.73 -4.79 -15.71
C TRP A 389 7.66 -5.84 -15.99
N ASN A 390 8.01 -7.11 -15.80
CA ASN A 390 7.21 -8.27 -16.20
C ASN A 390 7.14 -9.38 -15.13
N ASN A 391 6.99 -9.03 -13.87
CA ASN A 391 6.87 -10.02 -12.80
C ASN A 391 5.42 -10.52 -12.64
N TRP A 392 4.89 -11.13 -13.68
CA TRP A 392 3.51 -11.63 -13.74
C TRP A 392 3.19 -12.66 -12.66
N LEU A 393 4.16 -13.51 -12.29
CA LEU A 393 3.98 -14.55 -11.26
C LEU A 393 3.73 -14.00 -9.86
N GLU A 394 4.18 -12.80 -9.58
CA GLU A 394 3.98 -12.16 -8.28
C GLU A 394 3.04 -10.95 -8.39
N GLY A 395 2.37 -10.79 -9.56
CA GLY A 395 1.39 -9.72 -9.79
C GLY A 395 1.99 -8.31 -9.80
N SER A 396 3.31 -8.18 -10.02
CA SER A 396 4.00 -6.89 -10.02
C SER A 396 4.65 -6.60 -11.36
N TYR A 397 3.93 -5.92 -12.25
CA TYR A 397 4.36 -5.67 -13.62
C TYR A 397 3.90 -4.30 -14.13
N LEU A 398 4.73 -3.69 -14.99
CA LEU A 398 4.40 -2.45 -15.71
C LEU A 398 3.74 -2.72 -17.08
N GLU A 399 3.90 -3.93 -17.60
CA GLU A 399 3.27 -4.34 -18.85
C GLU A 399 1.75 -4.18 -18.78
N PRO A 400 1.09 -3.83 -19.90
CA PRO A 400 -0.36 -3.61 -19.92
C PRO A 400 -1.14 -4.91 -19.66
N ASP A 401 -2.29 -4.79 -19.01
CA ASP A 401 -3.19 -5.89 -18.69
C ASP A 401 -4.65 -5.63 -19.09
N GLU A 402 -5.49 -6.67 -19.08
CA GLU A 402 -6.90 -6.55 -19.48
C GLU A 402 -7.74 -5.63 -18.61
N ASN A 403 -7.36 -5.42 -17.33
CA ASN A 403 -8.18 -4.64 -16.41
C ASN A 403 -7.81 -3.16 -16.39
N TYR A 404 -6.51 -2.87 -16.35
CA TYR A 404 -6.01 -1.50 -16.26
C TYR A 404 -5.44 -0.97 -17.58
N GLY A 405 -5.31 -1.83 -18.61
CA GLY A 405 -4.63 -1.42 -19.83
C GLY A 405 -3.24 -0.90 -19.52
N TYR A 406 -2.95 0.28 -19.95
CA TYR A 406 -1.67 0.96 -19.73
C TYR A 406 -1.64 1.87 -18.48
N ALA A 407 -2.67 1.85 -17.64
CA ALA A 407 -2.81 2.83 -16.56
C ALA A 407 -1.62 2.82 -15.57
N SER A 408 -1.03 1.65 -15.27
CA SER A 408 0.12 1.56 -14.35
C SER A 408 1.37 2.23 -14.94
N ILE A 409 1.70 1.95 -16.18
CA ILE A 409 2.87 2.57 -16.83
C ILE A 409 2.64 4.04 -17.14
N ASN A 410 1.42 4.43 -17.53
CA ASN A 410 1.02 5.84 -17.68
C ASN A 410 1.17 6.60 -16.35
N ALA A 411 0.74 5.99 -15.23
CA ALA A 411 0.85 6.59 -13.91
C ALA A 411 2.31 6.87 -13.51
N LEU A 412 3.22 5.94 -13.82
CA LEU A 412 4.65 6.13 -13.62
C LEU A 412 5.18 7.29 -14.47
N SER A 413 4.84 7.32 -15.76
CA SER A 413 5.28 8.37 -16.69
C SER A 413 4.75 9.75 -16.28
N LYS A 414 3.47 9.86 -15.94
CA LYS A 414 2.88 11.10 -15.43
C LYS A 414 3.62 11.61 -14.18
N ALA A 415 3.96 10.71 -13.24
CA ALA A 415 4.73 11.08 -12.05
C ALA A 415 6.16 11.51 -12.41
N LEU A 416 6.81 10.80 -13.34
CA LEU A 416 8.18 11.02 -13.76
C LEU A 416 8.34 12.39 -14.44
N PHE A 417 7.40 12.75 -15.29
CA PHE A 417 7.40 14.02 -16.05
C PHE A 417 6.65 15.14 -15.32
N ASN A 418 6.25 14.92 -14.07
CA ASN A 418 5.51 15.89 -13.25
C ASN A 418 4.19 16.35 -13.89
N LEU A 419 3.51 15.47 -14.62
CA LEU A 419 2.21 15.71 -15.22
C LEU A 419 1.10 15.37 -14.21
N PRO A 420 -0.09 15.98 -14.28
CA PRO A 420 -1.22 15.62 -13.45
C PRO A 420 -1.70 14.20 -13.77
N TYR A 421 -2.17 13.47 -12.77
CA TYR A 421 -2.67 12.11 -12.98
C TYR A 421 -3.89 12.08 -13.91
N LYS A 422 -4.86 12.96 -13.66
CA LYS A 422 -5.99 13.23 -14.55
C LYS A 422 -5.96 14.70 -14.92
N TYR A 423 -6.05 14.99 -16.20
CA TYR A 423 -6.38 16.35 -16.65
C TYR A 423 -7.86 16.57 -16.27
N LYS A 424 -8.13 16.96 -15.06
CA LYS A 424 -9.37 17.64 -14.81
C LYS A 424 -9.18 19.06 -15.29
N ASN A 425 -9.87 19.45 -16.36
CA ASN A 425 -10.32 20.81 -16.49
C ASN A 425 -11.20 21.03 -15.24
N LEU A 426 -10.55 21.44 -14.14
CA LEU A 426 -11.22 22.13 -13.05
C LEU A 426 -11.58 23.52 -13.66
N SER A 427 -12.46 23.54 -14.67
CA SER A 427 -13.34 24.68 -14.80
C SER A 427 -13.89 24.82 -13.39
N ILE A 428 -13.54 25.91 -12.72
CA ILE A 428 -14.17 26.34 -11.49
C ILE A 428 -15.65 26.08 -11.75
N ILE A 429 -16.13 24.91 -11.29
CA ILE A 429 -17.56 24.65 -11.35
C ILE A 429 -18.12 25.87 -10.67
N ASN A 430 -19.09 26.50 -11.30
CA ASN A 430 -19.91 27.51 -10.64
C ASN A 430 -20.64 26.84 -9.46
N LEU A 431 -19.85 26.38 -8.46
CA LEU A 431 -20.33 25.89 -7.17
C LEU A 431 -21.07 26.99 -6.40
N GLU A 432 -21.00 28.23 -6.92
CA GLU A 432 -21.66 29.41 -6.29
C GLU A 432 -23.18 29.39 -6.35
N LYS A 433 -23.79 28.61 -7.24
CA LYS A 433 -25.27 28.51 -7.30
C LYS A 433 -25.74 27.14 -6.78
N GLY A 434 -25.96 27.04 -5.45
CA GLY A 434 -26.77 25.99 -4.85
C GLY A 434 -26.07 24.90 -4.06
N VAL A 435 -24.78 25.03 -3.74
CA VAL A 435 -24.10 24.07 -2.86
C VAL A 435 -24.17 24.55 -1.41
N ASN A 436 -25.07 23.96 -0.61
CA ASN A 436 -25.17 24.21 0.82
C ASN A 436 -24.40 23.13 1.58
N ILE A 437 -23.36 23.53 2.29
CA ILE A 437 -22.49 22.64 3.08
C ILE A 437 -22.67 22.90 4.57
N ALA A 438 -22.95 21.85 5.34
CA ALA A 438 -22.78 21.86 6.79
C ALA A 438 -21.42 21.22 7.13
N VAL A 439 -20.65 21.86 7.96
CA VAL A 439 -19.48 21.27 8.62
C VAL A 439 -19.82 21.11 10.09
N GLN A 440 -19.82 19.87 10.58
CA GLN A 440 -20.00 19.58 11.99
C GLN A 440 -18.69 19.11 12.61
N ALA A 441 -18.20 19.82 13.63
CA ALA A 441 -16.99 19.52 14.35
C ALA A 441 -17.27 19.26 15.84
N HIS A 442 -16.99 18.03 16.32
CA HIS A 442 -17.07 17.76 17.74
C HIS A 442 -15.72 18.05 18.43
N VAL A 443 -15.69 19.11 19.26
CA VAL A 443 -14.45 19.60 19.92
C VAL A 443 -14.51 19.23 21.41
N PHE A 444 -14.02 18.03 21.74
CA PHE A 444 -13.80 17.61 23.12
C PHE A 444 -12.50 18.16 23.70
N TYR A 445 -11.44 18.22 22.86
CA TYR A 445 -10.13 18.78 23.17
C TYR A 445 -10.02 20.17 22.54
N GLU A 446 -10.17 21.21 23.37
CA GLU A 446 -10.21 22.60 22.92
C GLU A 446 -8.91 23.11 22.34
N ASP A 447 -7.76 22.57 22.76
CA ASP A 447 -6.44 22.88 22.22
C ASP A 447 -6.27 22.54 20.73
N LEU A 448 -7.15 21.68 20.18
CA LEU A 448 -7.16 21.34 18.78
C LEU A 448 -8.03 22.24 17.89
N ILE A 449 -8.67 23.27 18.47
CA ILE A 449 -9.55 24.18 17.70
C ILE A 449 -8.80 24.89 16.58
N ASN A 450 -7.54 25.28 16.84
CA ASN A 450 -6.69 25.90 15.84
C ASN A 450 -6.52 25.01 14.59
N GLU A 451 -6.19 23.74 14.81
CA GLU A 451 -6.01 22.77 13.72
C GLU A 451 -7.33 22.58 12.93
N ILE A 452 -8.45 22.46 13.63
CA ILE A 452 -9.78 22.28 13.02
C ILE A 452 -10.15 23.50 12.16
N ILE A 453 -10.02 24.72 12.68
CA ILE A 453 -10.38 25.93 11.93
C ILE A 453 -9.47 26.14 10.73
N ASN A 454 -8.16 25.92 10.88
CA ASN A 454 -7.23 26.00 9.76
C ASN A 454 -7.60 25.02 8.62
N LYS A 455 -8.03 23.81 8.97
CA LYS A 455 -8.47 22.82 7.99
C LYS A 455 -9.82 23.17 7.36
N THR A 456 -10.80 23.59 8.13
CA THR A 456 -12.12 23.99 7.58
C THR A 456 -12.01 25.23 6.69
N ASN A 457 -11.06 26.13 6.94
CA ASN A 457 -10.80 27.31 6.12
C ASN A 457 -10.28 26.98 4.70
N ASN A 458 -9.90 25.74 4.43
CA ASN A 458 -9.57 25.25 3.08
C ASN A 458 -10.83 25.01 2.21
N ILE A 459 -12.04 25.04 2.77
CA ILE A 459 -13.28 24.87 1.98
C ILE A 459 -13.44 26.07 1.04
N PRO A 460 -13.45 25.83 -0.29
CA PRO A 460 -13.39 26.91 -1.27
C PRO A 460 -14.75 27.60 -1.53
N VAL A 461 -15.81 27.11 -0.91
CA VAL A 461 -17.20 27.61 -1.09
C VAL A 461 -17.80 27.98 0.26
N LYS A 462 -18.94 28.69 0.25
CA LYS A 462 -19.65 29.03 1.49
C LYS A 462 -20.12 27.77 2.23
N PHE A 463 -19.89 27.74 3.54
CA PHE A 463 -20.30 26.66 4.43
C PHE A 463 -20.75 27.22 5.79
N ASP A 464 -21.62 26.48 6.46
CA ASP A 464 -22.02 26.78 7.84
C ASP A 464 -21.30 25.80 8.80
N LEU A 465 -20.80 26.33 9.91
CA LEU A 465 -19.99 25.60 10.86
C LEU A 465 -20.76 25.34 12.16
N TYR A 466 -20.94 24.08 12.48
CA TYR A 466 -21.58 23.61 13.70
C TYR A 466 -20.54 22.96 14.60
N ILE A 467 -20.32 23.56 15.77
CA ILE A 467 -19.35 23.02 16.75
C ILE A 467 -20.11 22.51 17.97
N SER A 468 -19.72 21.34 18.42
CA SER A 468 -20.21 20.80 19.69
C SER A 468 -19.07 20.61 20.68
N THR A 469 -19.31 20.91 21.95
CA THR A 469 -18.37 20.70 23.06
C THR A 469 -19.11 20.24 24.32
N ASN A 470 -18.41 20.01 25.43
CA ASN A 470 -19.01 19.39 26.62
C ASN A 470 -19.19 20.32 27.84
N CYS A 471 -18.63 21.52 27.82
CA CYS A 471 -18.81 22.49 28.92
C CYS A 471 -18.74 23.94 28.44
N THR A 472 -19.16 24.85 29.31
CA THR A 472 -19.29 26.29 29.02
C THR A 472 -17.94 26.97 28.84
N GLU A 473 -16.95 26.63 29.63
CA GLU A 473 -15.61 27.19 29.57
C GLU A 473 -14.97 26.97 28.19
N LYS A 474 -15.05 25.72 27.70
CA LYS A 474 -14.59 25.38 26.36
C LYS A 474 -15.38 26.10 25.27
N LYS A 475 -16.69 26.20 25.41
CA LYS A 475 -17.52 26.96 24.47
C LYS A 475 -17.04 28.40 24.33
N ILE A 476 -16.79 29.10 25.45
CA ILE A 476 -16.31 30.47 25.43
C ILE A 476 -14.96 30.57 24.70
N PHE A 477 -14.02 29.69 25.03
CA PHE A 477 -12.72 29.64 24.38
C PHE A 477 -12.82 29.38 22.87
N ILE A 478 -13.59 28.38 22.48
CA ILE A 478 -13.81 28.01 21.09
C ILE A 478 -14.48 29.17 20.33
N GLU A 479 -15.49 29.82 20.91
CA GLU A 479 -16.22 30.92 20.28
C GLU A 479 -15.32 32.13 20.00
N GLN A 480 -14.48 32.49 20.94
CA GLN A 480 -13.50 33.55 20.74
C GLN A 480 -12.57 33.24 19.57
N TYR A 481 -12.08 31.99 19.47
CA TYR A 481 -11.19 31.58 18.41
C TYR A 481 -11.88 31.53 17.04
N VAL A 482 -13.08 30.95 16.97
CA VAL A 482 -13.89 30.85 15.75
C VAL A 482 -14.23 32.22 15.19
N LYS A 483 -14.68 33.13 16.04
CA LYS A 483 -15.03 34.51 15.66
C LYS A 483 -13.87 35.24 15.01
N ALA A 484 -12.65 35.00 15.48
CA ALA A 484 -11.45 35.69 15.00
C ALA A 484 -10.84 35.05 13.73
N ASN A 485 -11.03 33.72 13.52
CA ASN A 485 -10.20 32.97 12.56
C ASN A 485 -10.98 32.16 11.53
N SER A 486 -12.31 31.93 11.72
CA SER A 486 -13.09 31.10 10.80
C SER A 486 -13.58 31.87 9.57
N LYS A 487 -13.52 31.20 8.40
CA LYS A 487 -14.11 31.67 7.12
C LYS A 487 -15.54 31.17 6.90
N ALA A 488 -16.15 30.52 7.88
CA ALA A 488 -17.53 30.05 7.77
C ALA A 488 -18.52 31.21 7.53
N ASN A 489 -19.53 30.96 6.72
CA ASN A 489 -20.61 31.90 6.45
C ASN A 489 -21.44 32.17 7.71
N SER A 490 -21.71 31.12 8.49
CA SER A 490 -22.30 31.21 9.83
C SER A 490 -21.71 30.14 10.74
N TYR A 491 -21.81 30.33 12.06
CA TYR A 491 -21.42 29.31 13.01
C TYR A 491 -22.38 29.22 14.20
N GLU A 492 -22.49 28.00 14.75
CA GLU A 492 -23.22 27.70 15.97
C GLU A 492 -22.39 26.79 16.88
N ILE A 493 -22.28 27.16 18.17
CA ILE A 493 -21.56 26.35 19.15
C ILE A 493 -22.50 25.90 20.25
N SER A 494 -22.70 24.58 20.34
CA SER A 494 -23.63 23.95 21.25
C SER A 494 -22.93 23.08 22.29
N ILE A 495 -23.50 23.02 23.50
CA ILE A 495 -22.98 22.19 24.60
C ILE A 495 -23.82 20.92 24.70
N TYR A 496 -23.15 19.76 24.62
CA TYR A 496 -23.76 18.46 24.86
C TYR A 496 -23.00 17.71 25.95
N LYS A 497 -23.71 17.01 26.83
CA LYS A 497 -23.08 16.12 27.81
C LYS A 497 -22.23 15.10 27.06
N ASN A 498 -21.09 14.73 27.67
CA ASN A 498 -20.16 13.75 27.08
C ASN A 498 -20.80 12.34 27.07
N LYS A 499 -21.76 12.14 26.19
CA LYS A 499 -22.39 10.85 25.88
C LYS A 499 -22.33 10.65 24.37
N GLY A 500 -22.10 9.37 23.94
CA GLY A 500 -22.11 9.02 22.52
C GLY A 500 -20.97 9.61 21.72
N ARG A 501 -19.91 10.03 22.39
CA ARG A 501 -18.70 10.62 21.79
C ARG A 501 -19.06 11.73 20.79
N ASP A 502 -18.60 11.62 19.54
CA ASP A 502 -18.84 12.55 18.44
C ASP A 502 -20.19 12.32 17.72
N MET A 503 -20.72 11.09 17.77
CA MET A 503 -21.97 10.73 17.07
C MET A 503 -23.22 11.42 17.63
N LEU A 504 -23.46 11.34 18.94
CA LEU A 504 -24.68 11.95 19.49
C LEU A 504 -24.70 13.46 19.35
N PRO A 505 -23.61 14.21 19.62
CA PRO A 505 -23.55 15.63 19.32
C PRO A 505 -23.86 15.96 17.87
N LEU A 506 -23.34 15.20 16.91
CA LEU A 506 -23.65 15.36 15.48
C LEU A 506 -25.17 15.23 15.22
N LEU A 507 -25.76 14.14 15.70
CA LEU A 507 -27.17 13.85 15.45
C LEU A 507 -28.09 14.89 16.11
N PHE A 508 -27.82 15.25 17.37
CA PHE A 508 -28.65 16.22 18.08
C PHE A 508 -28.56 17.63 17.50
N GLN A 509 -27.36 18.07 17.15
CA GLN A 509 -27.15 19.43 16.65
C GLN A 509 -27.81 19.61 15.28
N LEU A 510 -27.76 18.62 14.41
CA LEU A 510 -28.20 18.76 13.04
C LEU A 510 -29.61 18.19 12.74
N LYS A 511 -30.24 17.41 13.64
CA LYS A 511 -31.51 16.70 13.37
C LYS A 511 -32.64 17.57 12.75
N ASN A 512 -32.73 18.79 13.17
CA ASN A 512 -33.82 19.70 12.72
C ASN A 512 -33.42 20.54 11.51
N ILE A 513 -32.17 20.60 11.14
CA ILE A 513 -31.65 21.52 10.13
C ILE A 513 -30.90 20.83 8.99
N ILE A 514 -30.54 19.55 9.14
CA ILE A 514 -29.74 18.82 8.15
C ILE A 514 -30.36 18.83 6.75
N HIS A 515 -31.72 18.86 6.65
CA HIS A 515 -32.42 18.90 5.40
C HIS A 515 -32.17 20.18 4.57
N ARG A 516 -31.59 21.23 5.17
CA ARG A 516 -31.22 22.48 4.48
C ARG A 516 -29.97 22.38 3.66
N TYR A 517 -29.18 21.30 3.87
CA TYR A 517 -27.88 21.12 3.31
C TYR A 517 -27.85 20.00 2.25
N LYS A 518 -27.04 20.18 1.25
CA LYS A 518 -26.78 19.16 0.23
C LYS A 518 -25.67 18.21 0.70
N TYR A 519 -24.64 18.75 1.34
CA TYR A 519 -23.49 18.00 1.83
C TYR A 519 -23.20 18.26 3.30
N LEU A 520 -22.68 17.22 3.97
CA LEU A 520 -22.19 17.26 5.34
C LEU A 520 -20.74 16.82 5.36
N CYS A 521 -19.87 17.63 6.01
CA CYS A 521 -18.56 17.20 6.46
C CYS A 521 -18.59 17.00 7.97
N HIS A 522 -18.22 15.82 8.45
CA HIS A 522 -18.13 15.53 9.88
C HIS A 522 -16.67 15.26 10.28
N ILE A 523 -16.20 15.98 11.31
CA ILE A 523 -14.87 15.83 11.91
C ILE A 523 -14.95 15.97 13.43
N HIS A 524 -13.89 15.56 14.13
CA HIS A 524 -13.84 15.74 15.58
C HIS A 524 -12.41 15.85 16.09
N SER A 525 -12.23 16.47 17.27
CA SER A 525 -10.93 16.54 17.96
C SER A 525 -10.54 15.16 18.47
N LYS A 526 -9.52 14.54 17.87
CA LYS A 526 -9.08 13.18 18.17
C LYS A 526 -7.68 13.18 18.75
N LYS A 527 -7.57 12.76 20.04
CA LYS A 527 -6.26 12.54 20.70
C LYS A 527 -6.14 11.06 20.97
N SER A 528 -6.31 10.13 20.52
CA SER A 528 -6.18 8.68 20.75
C SER A 528 -5.10 8.32 21.78
N ASP A 529 -5.08 9.01 22.93
CA ASP A 529 -4.29 8.58 24.09
C ASP A 529 -4.82 7.18 24.56
N PRO A 530 -4.10 6.16 24.62
CA PRO A 530 -2.68 5.90 24.78
C PRO A 530 -1.98 5.40 23.50
N ILE A 531 -2.41 5.78 22.33
CA ILE A 531 -1.90 5.26 21.05
C ILE A 531 -0.77 6.15 20.56
N ILE A 532 0.45 5.65 20.50
CA ILE A 532 1.68 6.39 20.09
C ILE A 532 1.53 7.11 18.72
N TYR A 533 0.61 6.71 17.87
CA TYR A 533 0.37 7.30 16.56
C TYR A 533 -0.96 8.07 16.46
N GLY A 534 -1.57 8.44 17.58
CA GLY A 534 -2.87 9.14 17.61
C GLY A 534 -2.86 10.46 16.83
N ASP A 535 -1.83 11.26 17.01
CA ASP A 535 -1.67 12.55 16.31
C ASP A 535 -1.46 12.37 14.80
N ILE A 536 -0.63 11.39 14.40
CA ILE A 536 -0.40 11.08 12.99
C ILE A 536 -1.70 10.60 12.33
N TRP A 537 -2.49 9.81 13.06
CA TRP A 537 -3.78 9.33 12.58
C TRP A 537 -4.78 10.48 12.42
N ARG A 538 -4.86 11.40 13.39
CA ARG A 538 -5.71 12.60 13.29
C ARG A 538 -5.32 13.45 12.08
N GLN A 539 -4.04 13.76 11.93
CA GLN A 539 -3.54 14.50 10.78
C GLN A 539 -3.87 13.81 9.47
N TYR A 540 -3.68 12.49 9.38
CA TYR A 540 -4.06 11.70 8.22
C TYR A 540 -5.54 11.87 7.87
N LEU A 541 -6.46 11.81 8.85
CA LEU A 541 -7.89 11.98 8.62
C LEU A 541 -8.21 13.39 8.13
N TYR A 542 -7.66 14.42 8.76
CA TYR A 542 -7.87 15.81 8.36
C TYR A 542 -7.29 16.12 6.98
N ASP A 543 -6.09 15.62 6.68
CA ASP A 543 -5.43 15.86 5.40
C ASP A 543 -6.19 15.21 4.23
N ASN A 544 -6.84 14.08 4.46
CA ASN A 544 -7.66 13.42 3.44
C ASN A 544 -9.05 14.03 3.26
N LEU A 545 -9.56 14.78 4.22
CA LEU A 545 -10.90 15.39 4.15
C LEU A 545 -10.84 16.89 3.84
N LEU A 546 -9.86 17.59 4.40
CA LEU A 546 -9.78 19.04 4.44
C LEU A 546 -8.34 19.55 4.20
N GLY A 547 -7.48 18.76 3.53
CA GLY A 547 -6.06 19.03 3.37
C GLY A 547 -5.75 20.26 2.52
N SER A 548 -6.52 20.49 1.46
CA SER A 548 -6.38 21.69 0.59
C SER A 548 -7.69 22.03 -0.10
N SER A 549 -7.77 23.24 -0.67
CA SER A 549 -8.93 23.69 -1.43
C SER A 549 -9.15 22.87 -2.70
N GLU A 550 -8.07 22.42 -3.33
CA GLU A 550 -8.10 21.58 -4.52
C GLU A 550 -8.70 20.21 -4.20
N LEU A 551 -8.27 19.58 -3.10
CA LEU A 551 -8.82 18.29 -2.65
C LEU A 551 -10.32 18.40 -2.36
N ILE A 552 -10.74 19.43 -1.65
CA ILE A 552 -12.15 19.64 -1.31
C ILE A 552 -12.98 19.89 -2.58
N SER A 553 -12.44 20.67 -3.52
CA SER A 553 -13.06 20.86 -4.83
C SER A 553 -13.25 19.54 -5.58
N GLU A 554 -12.25 18.65 -5.54
CA GLU A 554 -12.36 17.31 -6.14
C GLU A 554 -13.41 16.43 -5.45
N ILE A 555 -13.52 16.48 -4.12
CA ILE A 555 -14.54 15.76 -3.36
C ILE A 555 -15.93 16.24 -3.77
N LEU A 556 -16.16 17.54 -3.79
CA LEU A 556 -17.43 18.14 -4.17
C LEU A 556 -17.78 17.85 -5.63
N HIS A 557 -16.78 17.95 -6.53
CA HIS A 557 -16.96 17.63 -7.94
C HIS A 557 -17.31 16.15 -8.15
N THR A 558 -16.67 15.24 -7.41
CA THR A 558 -16.98 13.81 -7.45
C THR A 558 -18.44 13.54 -7.05
N PHE A 559 -18.96 14.27 -6.05
CA PHE A 559 -20.38 14.19 -5.70
C PHE A 559 -21.29 14.75 -6.79
N GLU A 560 -20.92 15.85 -7.45
CA GLU A 560 -21.75 16.46 -8.50
C GLU A 560 -21.75 15.61 -9.78
N GLU A 561 -20.60 15.06 -10.19
CA GLU A 561 -20.50 14.20 -11.38
C GLU A 561 -21.22 12.85 -11.21
N ASN A 562 -21.31 12.36 -9.99
CA ASN A 562 -21.95 11.07 -9.73
C ASN A 562 -22.98 11.18 -8.60
N GLU A 563 -24.23 11.34 -8.98
CA GLU A 563 -25.35 11.46 -8.04
C GLU A 563 -25.53 10.22 -7.15
N LYS A 564 -25.00 9.08 -7.55
CA LYS A 564 -25.07 7.84 -6.76
C LYS A 564 -24.00 7.73 -5.68
N ILE A 565 -22.98 8.57 -5.69
CA ILE A 565 -22.01 8.63 -4.58
C ILE A 565 -22.67 9.39 -3.43
N GLY A 566 -22.93 8.69 -2.33
CA GLY A 566 -23.57 9.22 -1.13
C GLY A 566 -22.64 9.47 0.04
N PHE A 567 -21.42 8.88 0.03
CA PHE A 567 -20.53 8.93 1.18
C PHE A 567 -19.06 8.82 0.75
N MET A 568 -18.21 9.66 1.30
CA MET A 568 -16.77 9.63 1.05
C MET A 568 -15.99 9.75 2.37
N TYR A 569 -15.02 8.88 2.58
CA TYR A 569 -14.23 8.87 3.82
C TYR A 569 -12.78 8.50 3.53
N PRO A 570 -11.82 8.92 4.39
CA PRO A 570 -10.43 8.56 4.23
C PRO A 570 -10.24 7.04 4.24
N GLU A 571 -9.38 6.51 3.39
CA GLU A 571 -8.97 5.11 3.53
C GLU A 571 -8.53 4.83 4.97
N ASN A 572 -8.83 3.63 5.44
CA ASN A 572 -8.55 3.32 6.83
C ASN A 572 -7.04 3.38 7.12
N PHE A 573 -6.67 4.18 8.12
CA PHE A 573 -5.27 4.35 8.51
C PHE A 573 -4.67 2.99 8.91
N TYR A 574 -3.58 2.60 8.27
CA TYR A 574 -3.03 1.24 8.36
C TYR A 574 -2.70 0.76 9.79
N LYS A 575 -2.28 1.66 10.70
CA LYS A 575 -2.05 1.31 12.11
C LYS A 575 -3.35 1.10 12.87
N ALA A 576 -4.41 1.78 12.50
CA ALA A 576 -5.72 1.59 13.07
C ALA A 576 -6.33 0.23 12.66
N THR A 577 -6.04 -0.27 11.46
CA THR A 577 -6.50 -1.61 11.03
C THR A 577 -5.85 -2.76 11.78
N ARG A 578 -4.73 -2.50 12.50
CA ARG A 578 -4.06 -3.47 13.37
C ARG A 578 -4.57 -3.50 14.79
N LEU A 579 -5.37 -2.54 15.20
CA LEU A 579 -6.07 -2.64 16.46
C LEU A 579 -6.92 -3.90 16.39
N PRO A 580 -6.88 -4.79 17.39
CA PRO A 580 -7.71 -5.97 17.41
C PRO A 580 -9.16 -5.51 17.57
N PHE A 581 -9.76 -5.03 16.49
CA PHE A 581 -11.21 -4.98 16.38
C PHE A 581 -11.65 -6.43 16.27
N ILE A 582 -11.66 -7.06 17.43
CA ILE A 582 -12.39 -8.29 17.60
C ILE A 582 -13.82 -7.88 17.33
N ILE A 583 -14.28 -8.15 16.11
CA ILE A 583 -15.70 -8.17 15.81
C ILE A 583 -16.21 -9.36 16.61
N HIS A 584 -16.48 -9.12 17.88
CA HIS A 584 -17.12 -10.11 18.75
C HIS A 584 -18.43 -10.54 18.09
N ARG A 585 -18.80 -11.81 18.23
CA ARG A 585 -20.13 -12.31 17.88
C ARG A 585 -21.23 -11.35 18.36
N ASN A 586 -21.06 -10.78 19.55
CA ASN A 586 -21.95 -9.80 20.14
C ASN A 586 -22.09 -8.49 19.33
N PHE A 587 -21.09 -8.12 18.55
CA PHE A 587 -21.13 -6.89 17.74
C PHE A 587 -22.00 -7.07 16.48
N SER A 588 -21.92 -8.22 15.83
CA SER A 588 -22.80 -8.50 14.69
C SER A 588 -24.25 -8.71 15.15
N ASP A 589 -24.49 -9.25 16.33
CA ASP A 589 -25.81 -9.42 16.91
C ASP A 589 -26.41 -8.07 17.33
N TYR A 590 -25.61 -7.19 17.89
CA TYR A 590 -25.99 -5.83 18.20
C TYR A 590 -26.34 -5.03 16.94
N LEU A 591 -25.51 -5.09 15.91
CA LEU A 591 -25.78 -4.47 14.61
C LEU A 591 -27.05 -5.04 13.97
N ASN A 592 -27.24 -6.35 13.98
CA ASN A 592 -28.43 -7.00 13.45
C ASN A 592 -29.68 -6.61 14.22
N TYR A 593 -29.60 -6.45 15.55
CA TYR A 593 -30.71 -5.95 16.36
C TYR A 593 -31.15 -4.54 15.92
N PHE A 594 -30.19 -3.62 15.76
CA PHE A 594 -30.49 -2.27 15.30
C PHE A 594 -31.00 -2.23 13.87
N LEU A 595 -30.36 -2.96 12.99
CA LEU A 595 -30.76 -3.03 11.58
C LEU A 595 -32.15 -3.63 11.40
N ASN A 596 -32.48 -4.67 12.14
CA ASN A 596 -33.83 -5.26 12.11
C ASN A 596 -34.92 -4.31 12.59
N LYS A 597 -34.61 -3.44 13.56
CA LYS A 597 -35.57 -2.41 13.98
C LYS A 597 -35.83 -1.33 12.92
N MET A 598 -34.84 -1.03 12.09
CA MET A 598 -34.94 0.01 11.07
C MET A 598 -35.31 -0.55 9.70
N PHE A 599 -34.80 -1.72 9.39
CA PHE A 599 -35.01 -2.41 8.12
C PHE A 599 -35.37 -3.88 8.39
N PRO A 600 -36.66 -4.19 8.71
CA PRO A 600 -37.06 -5.53 9.07
C PRO A 600 -36.66 -6.60 8.03
N GLY A 601 -36.12 -7.72 8.49
CA GLY A 601 -35.74 -8.85 7.66
C GLY A 601 -34.33 -8.77 7.05
N ARG A 602 -33.52 -7.73 7.33
CA ARG A 602 -32.17 -7.60 6.81
C ARG A 602 -31.10 -7.93 7.84
N LYS A 603 -30.02 -8.55 7.40
CA LYS A 603 -28.87 -8.93 8.23
C LYS A 603 -27.60 -8.24 7.71
N VAL A 604 -26.68 -7.96 8.61
CA VAL A 604 -25.35 -7.43 8.30
C VAL A 604 -24.55 -8.50 7.60
N GLY A 605 -23.87 -8.14 6.52
CA GLY A 605 -22.88 -8.98 5.86
C GLY A 605 -21.68 -9.29 6.75
N LYS A 606 -20.90 -10.30 6.42
CA LYS A 606 -19.76 -10.77 7.24
C LYS A 606 -18.52 -9.88 7.20
N GLU A 607 -18.36 -9.07 6.17
CA GLU A 607 -17.27 -8.10 6.03
C GLU A 607 -17.86 -6.70 6.00
N LEU A 608 -17.60 -5.94 7.07
CA LEU A 608 -18.06 -4.58 7.19
C LEU A 608 -16.88 -3.65 6.93
N LYS A 609 -16.93 -2.95 5.80
CA LYS A 609 -16.10 -1.76 5.59
C LYS A 609 -16.78 -0.60 6.32
N TYR A 610 -16.02 0.25 6.98
CA TYR A 610 -16.55 1.43 7.70
C TYR A 610 -15.45 2.47 7.89
N PRO A 611 -15.80 3.76 8.09
CA PRO A 611 -14.85 4.83 8.28
C PRO A 611 -14.23 4.76 9.68
N ILE A 612 -13.09 4.06 9.83
CA ILE A 612 -12.39 3.98 11.13
C ILE A 612 -11.95 5.38 11.55
N GLY A 613 -12.51 5.88 12.64
CA GLY A 613 -12.27 7.23 13.14
C GLY A 613 -13.41 8.22 12.85
N ASN A 614 -14.49 7.75 12.26
CA ASN A 614 -15.78 8.45 12.11
C ASN A 614 -15.71 9.88 11.56
N MET A 615 -14.82 10.14 10.60
CA MET A 615 -14.72 11.43 9.90
C MET A 615 -14.96 11.22 8.41
N PHE A 616 -15.82 12.06 7.80
CA PHE A 616 -16.29 11.82 6.45
C PHE A 616 -16.93 13.04 5.78
N TRP A 617 -17.13 12.93 4.48
CA TRP A 617 -18.08 13.72 3.68
C TRP A 617 -19.28 12.87 3.29
N ALA A 618 -20.47 13.44 3.30
CA ALA A 618 -21.68 12.73 2.89
C ALA A 618 -22.65 13.65 2.13
N ARG A 619 -23.34 13.07 1.14
CA ARG A 619 -24.56 13.62 0.57
C ARG A 619 -25.67 13.45 1.60
N VAL A 620 -26.34 14.51 1.96
CA VAL A 620 -27.36 14.50 3.03
C VAL A 620 -28.49 13.50 2.73
N ASP A 621 -28.94 13.42 1.48
CA ASP A 621 -29.98 12.46 1.10
C ASP A 621 -29.63 11.00 1.33
N ALA A 622 -28.34 10.66 1.25
CA ALA A 622 -27.86 9.31 1.50
C ALA A 622 -27.93 8.91 2.99
N ILE A 623 -27.92 9.90 3.90
CA ILE A 623 -27.78 9.66 5.34
C ILE A 623 -28.90 10.30 6.19
N ARG A 624 -29.79 11.12 5.61
CA ARG A 624 -30.76 11.91 6.37
C ARG A 624 -31.68 11.11 7.30
N GLN A 625 -31.94 9.84 6.98
CA GLN A 625 -32.77 8.99 7.82
C GLN A 625 -32.15 8.70 9.19
N ILE A 626 -30.82 8.79 9.31
CA ILE A 626 -30.10 8.61 10.57
C ILE A 626 -30.46 9.72 11.56
N PHE A 627 -30.78 10.91 11.07
CA PHE A 627 -31.19 12.06 11.88
C PHE A 627 -32.65 12.02 12.33
N SER A 628 -33.41 10.96 11.98
CA SER A 628 -34.79 10.83 12.41
C SER A 628 -34.89 10.68 13.94
N HIS A 629 -35.95 11.26 14.51
CA HIS A 629 -36.21 11.23 15.96
C HIS A 629 -36.10 9.81 16.55
N LYS A 630 -36.63 8.82 15.83
CA LYS A 630 -36.66 7.42 16.26
C LYS A 630 -35.24 6.86 16.40
N PHE A 631 -34.32 7.23 15.51
CA PHE A 631 -32.96 6.75 15.50
C PHE A 631 -32.14 7.39 16.64
N VAL A 632 -32.25 8.70 16.80
CA VAL A 632 -31.55 9.45 17.86
C VAL A 632 -31.89 8.90 19.25
N TYR A 633 -33.16 8.63 19.53
CA TYR A 633 -33.59 8.06 20.81
C TYR A 633 -33.09 6.61 21.04
N MET A 634 -32.87 5.86 19.99
CA MET A 634 -32.31 4.51 20.12
C MET A 634 -30.87 4.53 20.65
N PHE A 635 -30.10 5.55 20.28
CA PHE A 635 -28.75 5.75 20.82
C PHE A 635 -28.76 6.18 22.30
N GLU A 636 -29.67 7.07 22.69
CA GLU A 636 -29.77 7.54 24.07
C GLU A 636 -30.05 6.43 25.10
N ARG A 637 -30.91 5.46 24.75
CA ARG A 637 -31.31 4.40 25.68
C ARG A 637 -30.22 3.36 25.97
N ASN A 638 -29.32 3.11 25.05
CA ASN A 638 -28.41 1.97 25.12
C ASN A 638 -26.99 2.32 25.62
N GLU A 639 -26.66 3.60 25.77
CA GLU A 639 -25.33 3.99 26.28
C GLU A 639 -25.16 3.90 27.79
N ALA A 640 -26.24 3.74 28.55
CA ALA A 640 -26.18 3.67 30.00
C ALA A 640 -25.52 2.37 30.52
N GLU A 641 -25.42 1.31 29.69
CA GLU A 641 -25.06 -0.03 30.17
C GLU A 641 -23.79 -0.65 29.57
N SER A 642 -23.19 -0.09 28.50
CA SER A 642 -21.96 -0.70 27.93
C SER A 642 -21.05 0.30 27.20
N CYS A 643 -20.04 0.78 27.90
CA CYS A 643 -19.14 1.85 27.46
C CYS A 643 -18.30 1.62 26.19
N ASN A 644 -18.18 0.42 25.65
CA ASN A 644 -17.20 0.14 24.58
C ASN A 644 -17.77 -0.45 23.28
N ILE A 645 -18.94 -1.06 23.29
CA ILE A 645 -19.47 -1.77 22.11
C ILE A 645 -20.30 -0.83 21.22
N THR A 646 -21.02 0.11 21.81
CA THR A 646 -21.96 1.01 21.16
C THR A 646 -21.29 2.05 20.27
N SER A 647 -20.17 2.60 20.72
CA SER A 647 -19.48 3.70 20.01
C SER A 647 -18.80 3.28 18.73
N HIS A 648 -18.22 2.07 18.67
CA HIS A 648 -17.63 1.54 17.43
C HIS A 648 -18.68 0.91 16.50
N GLY A 649 -19.82 0.43 17.05
CA GLY A 649 -20.97 -0.04 16.28
C GLY A 649 -21.54 1.03 15.38
N ASN A 650 -21.51 2.25 15.85
CA ASN A 650 -22.09 3.38 15.14
C ASN A 650 -21.32 3.78 13.87
N GLU A 651 -20.00 3.61 13.85
CA GLU A 651 -19.17 3.89 12.67
C GLU A 651 -19.54 2.98 11.47
N VAL A 652 -20.03 1.78 11.76
CA VAL A 652 -20.44 0.79 10.73
C VAL A 652 -21.78 1.13 10.10
N PHE A 653 -22.67 1.80 10.80
CA PHE A 653 -24.01 2.11 10.30
C PHE A 653 -24.01 3.03 9.08
N TRP A 654 -23.05 3.95 8.96
CA TRP A 654 -23.02 4.91 7.87
C TRP A 654 -23.09 4.23 6.50
N LEU A 655 -22.18 3.32 6.23
CA LEU A 655 -22.12 2.69 4.91
C LEU A 655 -23.31 1.78 4.63
N TYR A 656 -23.88 1.21 5.69
CA TYR A 656 -25.10 0.41 5.56
C TYR A 656 -26.28 1.29 5.13
N PHE A 657 -26.49 2.44 5.79
CA PHE A 657 -27.53 3.38 5.42
C PHE A 657 -27.38 3.90 3.99
N VAL A 658 -26.19 4.28 3.64
CA VAL A 658 -25.85 4.76 2.29
C VAL A 658 -26.29 3.73 1.25
N LYS A 659 -25.94 2.46 1.45
CA LYS A 659 -26.34 1.37 0.55
C LYS A 659 -27.86 1.11 0.54
N GLN A 660 -28.50 1.14 1.70
CA GLN A 660 -29.95 0.94 1.80
C GLN A 660 -30.74 2.03 1.09
N ASN A 661 -30.21 3.23 1.06
CA ASN A 661 -30.81 4.37 0.35
C ASN A 661 -30.44 4.39 -1.15
N GLY A 662 -29.78 3.34 -1.67
CA GLY A 662 -29.44 3.20 -3.09
C GLY A 662 -28.24 4.03 -3.53
N TYR A 663 -27.40 4.43 -2.59
CA TYR A 663 -26.16 5.16 -2.84
C TYR A 663 -24.93 4.25 -2.69
N PHE A 664 -23.80 4.72 -3.25
CA PHE A 664 -22.49 4.13 -3.10
C PHE A 664 -21.60 4.95 -2.16
N TYR A 665 -20.51 4.35 -1.69
CA TYR A 665 -19.46 5.07 -0.99
C TYR A 665 -18.13 4.96 -1.75
N GLN A 666 -17.26 5.93 -1.52
CA GLN A 666 -15.92 5.96 -2.07
C GLN A 666 -14.92 6.32 -0.99
N THR A 667 -13.72 5.72 -1.03
CA THR A 667 -12.63 6.15 -0.15
C THR A 667 -11.87 7.32 -0.75
N ILE A 668 -11.38 8.20 0.12
CA ILE A 668 -10.53 9.33 -0.23
C ILE A 668 -9.10 8.98 0.16
N PHE A 669 -8.19 9.20 -0.76
CA PHE A 669 -6.77 9.15 -0.47
C PHE A 669 -6.13 10.46 -0.92
N ASN A 670 -5.57 11.22 0.04
CA ASN A 670 -4.96 12.50 -0.26
C ASN A 670 -3.61 12.33 -0.96
N ARG A 671 -3.41 13.14 -1.99
CA ARG A 671 -2.25 13.16 -2.88
C ARG A 671 -1.03 13.89 -2.31
N ILE A 672 -1.01 14.22 -1.01
CA ILE A 672 0.05 15.01 -0.39
C ILE A 672 1.37 14.25 -0.33
#